data_bbbcbfbffeac18d1b3e5bf38ec3cde89
#
_entry.id   bbbcbfbffeac18d1b3e5bf38ec3cde89
#
_cell.length_a   1.000
_cell.length_b   1.000
_cell.length_c   1.000
_cell.angle_alpha   90.00
_cell.angle_beta   90.00
_cell.angle_gamma   90.00
#
_symmetry.space_group_name_H-M   'P 1'
#
loop_
_entity.id
_entity.type
_entity.pdbx_description
1 polymer ?
#
loop_
_entity_poly.entity_id
_entity_poly.type
_entity_poly.pdbx_seq_one_letter_code
_entity_poly.pdbx_strand_id
1 'polypeptide(L)'
;MANFKAFYNEAKYIFKDRIFNDYARCYAYGIDASCYFYIPKIVIIAKNEDEIKQIIQLANTYKTPITFRAAGTSLSGQSSCDGVLVVIKFAFKKIKINKDASEITLGCGVVGIHANESLAFLKKKIGPDPATINSALIGGIINNNSSGMCCGTKDNSYKTLRSIRVILANGSMLDTSDALSVARFKDENKKLINELREIKEEINANKELKDLIIKKFKIKNTTGYSLNAFVDYDDEIDILAHLLVGSEGTLGFVSEVKLAVLDDLEFKACALLFFDNINNAANTIKEFAKVDFISSAEIMDYASLKAASNYDELRDILADIKEGNTCVLIQSEHSNELKLDENINKIKEISKLAYKSYFSKNKAKYDLWWKIRKALLPIAASLRKAGSTVITEDVCFNIEDLADGIKSIQELFYKYGFSDNGIIFGHVLAGNIHFIITPDLNNKLEFDNFSNLVKEMSNIVASYGGSIKAEHGTGRMVAPFVEVEWGKQAYLINKKIKSIFDKDNLFNPDVIISDDKDIYKKNIKQASWIDEKLNTCMECGFCERFCPSNEYTITPRQRIAILREIKRLESLNDDESKAKLKDIKKYYNHLVDSSCAACGVCSFSCPLGINFADFSLKYRKNNIGFISKILGNLAYKNHEKTLKIAKFSLSIANKFDNLSLDNKLEKASNFLSIIPRTRAYLPKVNDYELKSRKRACNVVYFTSCLNKSFKPNEKMHDKRSLQEVFESLCKKANIGIIYAPNDLCCGKAYENFQDIQDKNIQKINDFLSNIDSPIVLDHSACSAKLISDHSKYEIYDLSEYLLKFIAPKLRIDKINENVGLYIMCAARKLGLNENIIKLAKLCTNGKVLIDNDTYCCGFAGYKGFFKPQLNINATKGFKKFYAKTNIKRGFSTSSTCEIGLSDATGISWQHIAYLLDECSEKQFN
;
A
#
# COMPACT_ATOMS: atom_id res chain seq x y z
N MET A 1 17.62 -26.49 21.89
CA MET A 1 17.48 -25.02 21.93
C MET A 1 17.82 -24.44 20.57
N ALA A 2 17.11 -23.42 20.15
CA ALA A 2 17.34 -22.74 18.88
C ALA A 2 18.76 -22.11 18.81
N ASN A 3 19.51 -22.40 17.73
CA ASN A 3 20.85 -21.87 17.54
C ASN A 3 20.88 -20.82 16.42
N PHE A 4 20.38 -19.61 16.72
CA PHE A 4 20.33 -18.50 15.76
C PHE A 4 21.70 -18.06 15.23
N LYS A 5 22.76 -18.19 16.03
CA LYS A 5 24.13 -17.81 15.62
C LYS A 5 24.66 -18.74 14.54
N ALA A 6 24.50 -20.05 14.71
CA ALA A 6 24.91 -21.03 13.69
C ALA A 6 24.07 -20.90 12.42
N PHE A 7 22.74 -20.75 12.56
CA PHE A 7 21.83 -20.45 11.46
C PHE A 7 22.30 -19.22 10.65
N TYR A 8 22.54 -18.09 11.33
CA TYR A 8 22.95 -16.85 10.66
C TYR A 8 24.27 -17.01 9.91
N ASN A 9 25.26 -17.67 10.53
CA ASN A 9 26.59 -17.82 9.93
C ASN A 9 26.53 -18.61 8.62
N GLU A 10 25.75 -19.68 8.56
CA GLU A 10 25.57 -20.47 7.34
C GLU A 10 24.68 -19.75 6.32
N ALA A 11 23.52 -19.24 6.73
CA ALA A 11 22.59 -18.52 5.89
C ALA A 11 23.23 -17.28 5.22
N LYS A 12 24.18 -16.62 5.87
CA LYS A 12 24.87 -15.43 5.33
C LYS A 12 25.63 -15.72 4.03
N TYR A 13 26.19 -16.91 3.86
CA TYR A 13 26.86 -17.29 2.61
C TYR A 13 25.87 -17.45 1.45
N ILE A 14 24.64 -17.88 1.74
CA ILE A 14 23.58 -18.12 0.76
C ILE A 14 22.90 -16.78 0.39
N PHE A 15 22.46 -16.01 1.39
CA PHE A 15 21.61 -14.84 1.20
C PHE A 15 22.36 -13.50 1.07
N LYS A 16 23.66 -13.46 1.45
CA LYS A 16 24.57 -12.31 1.29
C LYS A 16 24.00 -10.99 1.85
N ASP A 17 23.66 -10.07 0.97
CA ASP A 17 23.10 -8.74 1.27
C ASP A 17 21.60 -8.77 1.60
N ARG A 18 20.95 -9.93 1.54
CA ARG A 18 19.53 -10.15 1.79
C ARG A 18 19.23 -10.81 3.14
N ILE A 19 20.21 -10.89 4.02
CA ILE A 19 20.05 -11.36 5.41
C ILE A 19 20.54 -10.28 6.37
N PHE A 20 19.78 -10.04 7.42
CA PHE A 20 20.06 -9.01 8.41
C PHE A 20 19.91 -9.57 9.83
N ASN A 21 20.77 -9.12 10.75
CA ASN A 21 20.68 -9.38 12.17
C ASN A 21 21.04 -8.15 13.02
N ASP A 22 21.19 -6.97 12.40
CA ASP A 22 21.30 -5.72 13.12
C ASP A 22 19.96 -5.27 13.68
N TYR A 23 19.97 -4.62 14.83
CA TYR A 23 18.78 -4.22 15.53
C TYR A 23 17.88 -3.29 14.70
N ALA A 24 18.48 -2.33 13.99
CA ALA A 24 17.75 -1.34 13.21
C ALA A 24 16.86 -1.99 12.13
N ARG A 25 17.41 -2.92 11.34
CA ARG A 25 16.64 -3.58 10.28
C ARG A 25 15.71 -4.65 10.84
N CYS A 26 16.14 -5.42 11.84
CA CYS A 26 15.27 -6.37 12.51
C CYS A 26 14.05 -5.68 13.12
N TYR A 27 14.22 -4.55 13.78
CA TYR A 27 13.11 -3.74 14.28
C TYR A 27 12.19 -3.27 13.16
N ALA A 28 12.76 -2.66 12.11
CA ALA A 28 11.99 -2.14 10.97
C ALA A 28 11.13 -3.20 10.27
N TYR A 29 11.63 -4.44 10.19
CA TYR A 29 10.90 -5.55 9.59
C TYR A 29 10.01 -6.30 10.59
N GLY A 30 10.24 -6.20 11.89
CA GLY A 30 9.47 -6.90 12.93
C GLY A 30 8.05 -6.37 13.13
N ILE A 31 7.78 -5.12 12.72
CA ILE A 31 6.49 -4.47 12.90
C ILE A 31 5.47 -4.86 11.83
N ASP A 32 4.20 -4.94 12.21
CA ASP A 32 3.03 -5.12 11.33
C ASP A 32 1.88 -4.19 11.76
N ALA A 33 0.67 -4.39 11.23
CA ALA A 33 -0.49 -3.57 11.59
C ALA A 33 -1.12 -3.95 12.93
N SER A 34 -0.70 -5.04 13.56
CA SER A 34 -1.22 -5.48 14.86
C SER A 34 -0.72 -4.62 16.02
N CYS A 35 -1.31 -4.82 17.18
CA CYS A 35 -0.83 -4.22 18.43
C CYS A 35 0.44 -4.88 19.00
N TYR A 36 0.95 -5.94 18.39
CA TYR A 36 2.08 -6.71 18.89
C TYR A 36 3.44 -6.16 18.46
N PHE A 37 4.43 -6.42 19.30
CA PHE A 37 5.82 -6.01 19.16
C PHE A 37 6.75 -7.21 19.31
N TYR A 38 7.05 -7.86 18.20
CA TYR A 38 8.00 -8.96 18.12
C TYR A 38 9.17 -8.57 17.22
N ILE A 39 10.41 -8.61 17.75
CA ILE A 39 11.60 -8.27 16.97
C ILE A 39 12.30 -9.54 16.56
N PRO A 40 12.38 -9.84 15.25
CA PRO A 40 13.08 -11.03 14.76
C PRO A 40 14.59 -10.96 15.10
N LYS A 41 15.17 -12.12 15.39
CA LYS A 41 16.64 -12.26 15.54
C LYS A 41 17.34 -12.15 14.19
N ILE A 42 16.68 -12.59 13.13
CA ILE A 42 17.22 -12.62 11.77
C ILE A 42 16.08 -12.27 10.81
N VAL A 43 16.38 -11.47 9.79
CA VAL A 43 15.47 -11.19 8.66
C VAL A 43 16.10 -11.69 7.38
N ILE A 44 15.39 -12.47 6.58
CA ILE A 44 15.82 -12.96 5.26
C ILE A 44 14.82 -12.51 4.20
N ILE A 45 15.30 -11.97 3.09
CA ILE A 45 14.49 -11.66 1.90
C ILE A 45 14.67 -12.80 0.89
N ALA A 46 13.65 -13.67 0.77
CA ALA A 46 13.65 -14.80 -0.13
C ALA A 46 13.13 -14.44 -1.53
N LYS A 47 13.66 -15.10 -2.57
CA LYS A 47 13.35 -14.79 -3.98
C LYS A 47 12.70 -15.94 -4.76
N ASN A 48 12.87 -17.17 -4.34
CA ASN A 48 12.36 -18.36 -5.03
C ASN A 48 12.16 -19.53 -4.07
N GLU A 49 11.55 -20.61 -4.57
CA GLU A 49 11.23 -21.82 -3.80
C GLU A 49 12.49 -22.55 -3.30
N ASP A 50 13.58 -22.54 -4.07
CA ASP A 50 14.82 -23.21 -3.66
C ASP A 50 15.42 -22.54 -2.42
N GLU A 51 15.37 -21.20 -2.37
CA GLU A 51 15.78 -20.43 -1.19
C GLU A 51 14.86 -20.74 0.02
N ILE A 52 13.56 -20.91 -0.19
CA ILE A 52 12.63 -21.30 0.88
C ILE A 52 12.98 -22.69 1.40
N LYS A 53 13.26 -23.68 0.53
CA LYS A 53 13.70 -25.01 0.94
C LYS A 53 14.98 -24.96 1.76
N GLN A 54 15.97 -24.16 1.35
CA GLN A 54 17.21 -23.97 2.10
C GLN A 54 16.96 -23.36 3.49
N ILE A 55 16.06 -22.35 3.58
CA ILE A 55 15.68 -21.75 4.87
C ILE A 55 15.01 -22.80 5.78
N ILE A 56 14.10 -23.60 5.25
CA ILE A 56 13.43 -24.68 6.00
C ILE A 56 14.45 -25.73 6.47
N GLN A 57 15.39 -26.11 5.61
CA GLN A 57 16.47 -27.05 5.96
C GLN A 57 17.33 -26.51 7.11
N LEU A 58 17.74 -25.25 7.03
CA LEU A 58 18.49 -24.57 8.09
C LEU A 58 17.68 -24.48 9.40
N ALA A 59 16.38 -24.16 9.29
CA ALA A 59 15.49 -24.09 10.44
C ALA A 59 15.38 -25.45 11.15
N ASN A 60 15.24 -26.52 10.39
CA ASN A 60 15.21 -27.89 10.93
C ASN A 60 16.55 -28.29 11.58
N THR A 61 17.69 -27.95 10.93
CA THR A 61 19.03 -28.26 11.42
C THR A 61 19.33 -27.54 12.73
N TYR A 62 19.02 -26.26 12.81
CA TYR A 62 19.37 -25.41 13.97
C TYR A 62 18.21 -25.22 14.95
N LYS A 63 17.07 -25.88 14.72
CA LYS A 63 15.84 -25.77 15.52
C LYS A 63 15.41 -24.32 15.75
N THR A 64 15.50 -23.50 14.70
CA THR A 64 15.15 -22.08 14.75
C THR A 64 13.74 -21.86 14.21
N PRO A 65 12.82 -21.25 14.97
CA PRO A 65 11.50 -20.89 14.48
C PRO A 65 11.58 -19.90 13.31
N ILE A 66 10.73 -20.11 12.31
CA ILE A 66 10.60 -19.26 11.13
C ILE A 66 9.16 -18.75 10.95
N THR A 67 9.01 -17.52 10.48
CA THR A 67 7.72 -16.92 10.13
C THR A 67 7.79 -16.33 8.74
N PHE A 68 6.88 -16.72 7.87
CA PHE A 68 6.77 -16.17 6.52
C PHE A 68 5.98 -14.86 6.55
N ARG A 69 6.53 -13.82 5.93
CA ARG A 69 5.92 -12.50 5.91
C ARG A 69 5.62 -12.03 4.50
N ALA A 70 4.35 -11.78 4.24
CA ALA A 70 3.85 -11.10 3.04
C ALA A 70 3.95 -9.57 3.20
N ALA A 71 2.84 -8.83 3.16
CA ALA A 71 2.82 -7.37 3.29
C ALA A 71 2.85 -6.86 4.75
N GLY A 72 2.58 -7.72 5.74
CA GLY A 72 2.46 -7.33 7.14
C GLY A 72 1.29 -6.38 7.39
N THR A 73 0.15 -6.69 6.82
CA THR A 73 -1.15 -6.01 7.04
C THR A 73 -2.01 -6.71 8.08
N SER A 74 -1.47 -7.76 8.71
CA SER A 74 -2.14 -8.56 9.74
C SER A 74 -2.43 -7.76 11.01
N LEU A 75 -3.59 -8.02 11.62
CA LEU A 75 -4.06 -7.32 12.82
C LEU A 75 -3.92 -8.14 14.10
N SER A 76 -3.70 -9.46 14.00
CA SER A 76 -3.66 -10.40 15.15
C SER A 76 -2.24 -10.93 15.46
N GLY A 77 -1.18 -10.31 14.91
CA GLY A 77 0.23 -10.63 15.23
C GLY A 77 0.83 -11.84 14.52
N GLN A 78 0.12 -12.47 13.59
CA GLN A 78 0.59 -13.66 12.87
C GLN A 78 1.74 -13.40 11.89
N SER A 79 2.02 -12.14 11.53
CA SER A 79 3.10 -11.80 10.59
C SER A 79 4.37 -11.24 11.25
N SER A 80 4.48 -11.31 12.56
CA SER A 80 5.64 -10.89 13.35
C SER A 80 6.16 -12.03 14.22
N CYS A 81 7.45 -12.03 14.56
CA CYS A 81 8.09 -13.07 15.37
C CYS A 81 9.35 -12.56 16.05
N ASP A 82 9.84 -13.35 17.00
CA ASP A 82 11.15 -13.18 17.64
C ASP A 82 12.20 -14.22 17.15
N GLY A 83 11.84 -14.98 16.11
CA GLY A 83 12.68 -15.98 15.43
C GLY A 83 13.32 -15.45 14.15
N VAL A 84 13.26 -16.24 13.07
CA VAL A 84 13.71 -15.88 11.72
C VAL A 84 12.50 -15.40 10.91
N LEU A 85 12.49 -14.15 10.50
CA LEU A 85 11.46 -13.56 9.64
C LEU A 85 11.85 -13.72 8.17
N VAL A 86 11.05 -14.46 7.40
CA VAL A 86 11.26 -14.70 5.98
C VAL A 86 10.33 -13.80 5.16
N VAL A 87 10.89 -12.77 4.54
CA VAL A 87 10.14 -11.77 3.77
C VAL A 87 10.06 -12.18 2.30
N ILE A 88 8.85 -12.32 1.77
CA ILE A 88 8.60 -12.77 0.38
C ILE A 88 8.07 -11.65 -0.53
N LYS A 89 7.89 -10.46 -0.02
CA LYS A 89 7.20 -9.32 -0.64
C LYS A 89 7.68 -8.97 -2.05
N PHE A 90 8.93 -9.28 -2.37
CA PHE A 90 9.59 -8.81 -3.59
C PHE A 90 9.71 -9.87 -4.70
N ALA A 91 9.21 -11.07 -4.43
CA ALA A 91 9.31 -12.22 -5.32
C ALA A 91 7.94 -12.85 -5.58
N PHE A 92 7.90 -13.99 -6.28
CA PHE A 92 6.68 -14.77 -6.52
C PHE A 92 5.54 -13.97 -7.19
N LYS A 93 5.87 -13.16 -8.21
CA LYS A 93 4.93 -12.23 -8.88
C LYS A 93 4.33 -12.78 -10.17
N LYS A 94 4.16 -14.10 -10.28
CA LYS A 94 3.55 -14.74 -11.45
C LYS A 94 2.05 -14.45 -11.49
N ILE A 95 1.54 -14.04 -12.63
CA ILE A 95 0.11 -13.90 -12.94
C ILE A 95 -0.12 -14.60 -14.26
N LYS A 96 -1.04 -15.57 -14.32
CA LYS A 96 -1.42 -16.28 -15.54
C LYS A 96 -2.90 -16.56 -15.53
N ILE A 97 -3.63 -16.01 -16.49
CA ILE A 97 -5.05 -16.27 -16.74
C ILE A 97 -5.12 -17.46 -17.72
N ASN A 98 -6.02 -18.42 -17.49
CA ASN A 98 -6.26 -19.51 -18.41
C ASN A 98 -7.02 -19.03 -19.69
N LYS A 99 -7.17 -19.89 -20.68
CA LYS A 99 -7.69 -19.50 -22.01
C LYS A 99 -9.13 -18.98 -21.98
N ASP A 100 -9.98 -19.56 -21.17
CA ASP A 100 -11.40 -19.22 -21.05
C ASP A 100 -11.67 -18.19 -19.93
N ALA A 101 -10.63 -17.70 -19.26
CA ALA A 101 -10.70 -16.77 -18.15
C ALA A 101 -11.60 -17.23 -16.99
N SER A 102 -11.74 -18.54 -16.78
CA SER A 102 -12.43 -19.11 -15.62
C SER A 102 -11.51 -19.23 -14.39
N GLU A 103 -10.18 -19.22 -14.59
CA GLU A 103 -9.19 -19.40 -13.54
C GLU A 103 -7.99 -18.45 -13.71
N ILE A 104 -7.39 -18.07 -12.60
CA ILE A 104 -6.18 -17.27 -12.54
C ILE A 104 -5.14 -17.93 -11.62
N THR A 105 -3.92 -18.11 -12.12
CA THR A 105 -2.77 -18.60 -11.34
C THR A 105 -1.96 -17.42 -10.82
N LEU A 106 -1.73 -17.38 -9.52
CA LEU A 106 -1.12 -16.27 -8.81
C LEU A 106 0.02 -16.75 -7.90
N GLY A 107 1.21 -16.17 -8.08
CA GLY A 107 2.29 -16.32 -7.10
C GLY A 107 1.97 -15.60 -5.79
N CYS A 108 2.43 -16.13 -4.67
CA CYS A 108 2.12 -15.59 -3.33
C CYS A 108 2.60 -14.16 -3.10
N GLY A 109 3.55 -13.64 -3.89
CA GLY A 109 4.04 -12.25 -3.83
C GLY A 109 3.24 -11.24 -4.68
N VAL A 110 2.19 -11.66 -5.39
CA VAL A 110 1.30 -10.77 -6.14
C VAL A 110 0.45 -9.95 -5.17
N VAL A 111 0.32 -8.64 -5.41
CA VAL A 111 -0.64 -7.78 -4.67
C VAL A 111 -2.05 -8.09 -5.18
N GLY A 112 -3.02 -8.25 -4.29
CA GLY A 112 -4.38 -8.66 -4.68
C GLY A 112 -5.00 -7.80 -5.77
N ILE A 113 -4.83 -6.47 -5.71
CA ILE A 113 -5.35 -5.57 -6.75
C ILE A 113 -4.75 -5.83 -8.14
N HIS A 114 -3.49 -6.30 -8.24
CA HIS A 114 -2.89 -6.61 -9.55
C HIS A 114 -3.56 -7.81 -10.24
N ALA A 115 -4.10 -8.75 -9.46
CA ALA A 115 -4.92 -9.82 -10.01
C ALA A 115 -6.19 -9.23 -10.65
N ASN A 116 -6.89 -8.33 -9.97
CA ASN A 116 -8.09 -7.67 -10.49
C ASN A 116 -7.78 -6.76 -11.70
N GLU A 117 -6.69 -5.97 -11.64
CA GLU A 117 -6.24 -5.15 -12.77
C GLU A 117 -5.96 -6.01 -14.02
N SER A 118 -5.39 -7.21 -13.82
CA SER A 118 -5.12 -8.15 -14.91
C SER A 118 -6.39 -8.79 -15.49
N LEU A 119 -7.48 -8.85 -14.73
CA LEU A 119 -8.77 -9.41 -15.13
C LEU A 119 -9.76 -8.34 -15.63
N ALA A 120 -9.52 -7.05 -15.34
CA ALA A 120 -10.48 -5.97 -15.57
C ALA A 120 -10.92 -5.83 -17.04
N PHE A 121 -10.02 -6.05 -18.00
CA PHE A 121 -10.35 -6.00 -19.44
C PHE A 121 -11.28 -7.14 -19.88
N LEU A 122 -11.38 -8.22 -19.08
CA LEU A 122 -12.31 -9.34 -19.26
C LEU A 122 -13.60 -9.15 -18.47
N LYS A 123 -13.77 -8.01 -17.78
CA LYS A 123 -14.88 -7.75 -16.85
C LYS A 123 -14.97 -8.83 -15.74
N LYS A 124 -13.81 -9.22 -15.19
CA LYS A 124 -13.69 -10.26 -14.19
C LYS A 124 -12.84 -9.80 -13.00
N LYS A 125 -12.98 -10.50 -11.85
CA LYS A 125 -12.27 -10.25 -10.60
C LYS A 125 -11.98 -11.55 -9.86
N ILE A 126 -11.06 -11.53 -8.88
CA ILE A 126 -10.91 -12.63 -7.91
C ILE A 126 -11.99 -12.52 -6.83
N GLY A 127 -12.30 -13.64 -6.17
CA GLY A 127 -13.32 -13.71 -5.13
C GLY A 127 -12.96 -12.94 -3.86
N PRO A 128 -11.84 -13.23 -3.18
CA PRO A 128 -11.47 -12.55 -1.93
C PRO A 128 -11.18 -11.06 -2.16
N ASP A 129 -11.88 -10.19 -1.42
CA ASP A 129 -11.85 -8.73 -1.56
C ASP A 129 -11.56 -7.97 -0.25
N PRO A 130 -10.49 -8.36 0.53
CA PRO A 130 -10.21 -7.70 1.80
C PRO A 130 -10.01 -6.19 1.62
N ALA A 131 -10.35 -5.39 2.64
CA ALA A 131 -10.17 -3.93 2.62
C ALA A 131 -8.73 -3.51 2.29
N THR A 132 -7.76 -4.38 2.56
CA THR A 132 -6.33 -4.21 2.29
C THR A 132 -5.89 -4.69 0.91
N ILE A 133 -6.79 -5.07 -0.01
CA ILE A 133 -6.47 -5.68 -1.32
C ILE A 133 -5.45 -4.87 -2.14
N ASN A 134 -5.41 -3.55 -1.95
CA ASN A 134 -4.45 -2.66 -2.61
C ASN A 134 -3.00 -2.82 -2.11
N SER A 135 -2.78 -3.55 -1.01
CA SER A 135 -1.47 -3.72 -0.36
C SER A 135 -1.19 -5.16 0.05
N ALA A 136 -2.22 -5.93 0.38
CA ALA A 136 -2.10 -7.33 0.79
C ALA A 136 -1.61 -8.20 -0.37
N LEU A 137 -0.73 -9.16 -0.07
CA LEU A 137 -0.24 -10.14 -1.03
C LEU A 137 -1.11 -11.39 -1.03
N ILE A 138 -1.22 -12.05 -2.18
CA ILE A 138 -1.98 -13.30 -2.34
C ILE A 138 -1.60 -14.34 -1.29
N GLY A 139 -0.30 -14.52 -0.99
CA GLY A 139 0.12 -15.45 0.07
C GLY A 139 -0.48 -15.11 1.45
N GLY A 140 -0.60 -13.82 1.79
CA GLY A 140 -1.27 -13.39 3.02
C GLY A 140 -2.79 -13.57 2.94
N ILE A 141 -3.42 -13.25 1.82
CA ILE A 141 -4.86 -13.41 1.59
C ILE A 141 -5.28 -14.87 1.76
N ILE A 142 -4.55 -15.81 1.15
CA ILE A 142 -4.82 -17.25 1.24
C ILE A 142 -4.57 -17.77 2.64
N ASN A 143 -3.38 -17.52 3.21
CA ASN A 143 -3.02 -18.05 4.54
C ASN A 143 -3.88 -17.49 5.67
N ASN A 144 -4.56 -16.37 5.46
CA ASN A 144 -5.50 -15.80 6.42
C ASN A 144 -6.97 -16.16 6.11
N ASN A 145 -7.24 -16.81 4.97
CA ASN A 145 -8.58 -16.95 4.39
C ASN A 145 -9.32 -15.61 4.40
N SER A 146 -8.57 -14.53 4.04
CA SER A 146 -9.12 -13.18 4.08
C SER A 146 -10.31 -13.07 3.15
N SER A 147 -11.42 -12.70 3.69
CA SER A 147 -12.61 -12.33 2.94
C SER A 147 -12.71 -10.81 2.83
N GLY A 148 -13.87 -10.28 2.62
CA GLY A 148 -14.06 -8.84 2.52
C GLY A 148 -15.54 -8.50 2.51
N MET A 149 -15.87 -7.37 1.88
CA MET A 149 -17.19 -6.79 1.92
C MET A 149 -18.22 -7.49 1.01
N CYS A 150 -17.74 -8.06 -0.11
CA CYS A 150 -18.62 -8.64 -1.14
C CYS A 150 -18.53 -10.17 -1.21
N CYS A 151 -17.38 -10.77 -0.95
CA CYS A 151 -17.19 -12.22 -1.19
C CYS A 151 -17.96 -13.13 -0.20
N GLY A 152 -18.29 -12.64 0.98
CA GLY A 152 -18.99 -13.44 2.01
C GLY A 152 -18.26 -14.75 2.31
N THR A 153 -19.03 -15.83 2.50
CA THR A 153 -18.53 -17.21 2.62
C THR A 153 -18.52 -17.97 1.30
N LYS A 154 -19.15 -17.42 0.24
CA LYS A 154 -19.32 -18.07 -1.07
C LYS A 154 -18.07 -17.99 -1.93
N ASP A 155 -17.42 -16.80 -1.93
CA ASP A 155 -16.36 -16.44 -2.88
C ASP A 155 -15.03 -16.13 -2.19
N ASN A 156 -14.86 -16.57 -0.94
CA ASN A 156 -13.60 -16.41 -0.19
C ASN A 156 -12.47 -17.29 -0.77
N SER A 157 -11.28 -17.19 -0.18
CA SER A 157 -10.10 -17.94 -0.63
C SER A 157 -10.31 -19.44 -0.60
N TYR A 158 -11.03 -19.97 0.42
CA TYR A 158 -11.31 -21.40 0.57
C TYR A 158 -12.21 -21.94 -0.57
N LYS A 159 -13.30 -21.25 -0.89
CA LYS A 159 -14.27 -21.70 -1.91
C LYS A 159 -13.79 -21.48 -3.35
N THR A 160 -12.94 -20.47 -3.57
CA THR A 160 -12.40 -20.18 -4.90
C THR A 160 -11.11 -20.92 -5.23
N LEU A 161 -10.48 -21.62 -4.27
CA LEU A 161 -9.26 -22.39 -4.50
C LEU A 161 -9.52 -23.51 -5.55
N ARG A 162 -8.60 -23.63 -6.53
CA ARG A 162 -8.58 -24.71 -7.54
C ARG A 162 -7.34 -25.57 -7.45
N SER A 163 -6.22 -24.97 -7.11
CA SER A 163 -4.98 -25.68 -6.80
C SER A 163 -4.04 -24.84 -5.96
N ILE A 164 -3.11 -25.53 -5.31
CA ILE A 164 -2.10 -24.88 -4.46
C ILE A 164 -0.74 -25.53 -4.67
N ARG A 165 0.31 -24.72 -4.58
CA ARG A 165 1.70 -25.17 -4.57
C ARG A 165 2.33 -24.78 -3.24
N VAL A 166 2.85 -25.77 -2.51
CA VAL A 166 3.27 -25.61 -1.12
C VAL A 166 4.59 -26.35 -0.85
N ILE A 167 5.37 -25.83 0.10
CA ILE A 167 6.53 -26.48 0.70
C ILE A 167 6.23 -26.66 2.19
N LEU A 168 6.24 -27.93 2.67
CA LEU A 168 5.95 -28.27 4.05
C LEU A 168 7.19 -28.15 4.96
N ALA A 169 7.00 -28.25 6.28
CA ALA A 169 8.05 -28.13 7.28
C ALA A 169 9.16 -29.20 7.14
N ASN A 170 8.85 -30.36 6.59
CA ASN A 170 9.85 -31.39 6.28
C ASN A 170 10.62 -31.14 4.97
N GLY A 171 10.32 -30.03 4.24
CA GLY A 171 10.93 -29.69 2.97
C GLY A 171 10.28 -30.33 1.75
N SER A 172 9.29 -31.23 1.91
CA SER A 172 8.56 -31.83 0.80
C SER A 172 7.71 -30.79 0.08
N MET A 173 7.59 -30.94 -1.23
CA MET A 173 6.89 -30.00 -2.11
C MET A 173 5.72 -30.68 -2.80
N LEU A 174 4.56 -30.02 -2.79
CA LEU A 174 3.35 -30.46 -3.46
C LEU A 174 2.85 -29.36 -4.41
N ASP A 175 2.55 -29.75 -5.64
CA ASP A 175 1.74 -28.97 -6.58
C ASP A 175 0.48 -29.78 -6.90
N THR A 176 -0.67 -29.35 -6.38
CA THR A 176 -1.92 -30.08 -6.53
C THR A 176 -2.49 -30.04 -7.96
N SER A 177 -1.94 -29.19 -8.82
CA SER A 177 -2.31 -29.14 -10.25
C SER A 177 -1.50 -30.10 -11.12
N ASP A 178 -0.47 -30.76 -10.58
CA ASP A 178 0.41 -31.70 -11.28
C ASP A 178 0.26 -33.11 -10.72
N ALA A 179 -0.35 -34.02 -11.49
CA ALA A 179 -0.59 -35.41 -11.07
C ALA A 179 0.69 -36.15 -10.68
N LEU A 180 1.83 -35.86 -11.33
CA LEU A 180 3.12 -36.48 -11.00
C LEU A 180 3.64 -35.97 -9.66
N SER A 181 3.45 -34.67 -9.37
CA SER A 181 3.77 -34.09 -8.08
C SER A 181 2.92 -34.71 -6.97
N VAL A 182 1.62 -34.89 -7.20
CA VAL A 182 0.68 -35.52 -6.26
C VAL A 182 1.08 -36.98 -5.98
N ALA A 183 1.35 -37.77 -7.02
CA ALA A 183 1.74 -39.17 -6.85
C ALA A 183 3.03 -39.32 -6.04
N ARG A 184 4.06 -38.55 -6.38
CA ARG A 184 5.33 -38.51 -5.65
C ARG A 184 5.11 -38.08 -4.19
N PHE A 185 4.33 -37.03 -3.97
CA PHE A 185 4.07 -36.52 -2.62
C PHE A 185 3.36 -37.53 -1.74
N LYS A 186 2.33 -38.22 -2.28
CA LYS A 186 1.62 -39.31 -1.56
C LYS A 186 2.57 -40.46 -1.17
N ASP A 187 3.53 -40.80 -2.05
CA ASP A 187 4.52 -41.86 -1.76
C ASP A 187 5.56 -41.43 -0.72
N GLU A 188 6.10 -40.21 -0.82
CA GLU A 188 7.10 -39.69 0.11
C GLU A 188 6.52 -39.34 1.49
N ASN A 189 5.21 -39.01 1.59
CA ASN A 189 4.56 -38.57 2.81
C ASN A 189 3.41 -39.44 3.27
N LYS A 190 3.54 -40.80 3.10
CA LYS A 190 2.50 -41.82 3.48
C LYS A 190 1.96 -41.65 4.88
N LYS A 191 2.84 -41.28 5.84
CA LYS A 191 2.43 -41.11 7.23
C LYS A 191 1.47 -39.91 7.35
N LEU A 192 1.79 -38.74 6.78
CA LEU A 192 0.93 -37.57 6.80
C LEU A 192 -0.43 -37.85 6.16
N ILE A 193 -0.43 -38.52 4.99
CA ILE A 193 -1.66 -38.89 4.28
C ILE A 193 -2.55 -39.81 5.15
N ASN A 194 -1.97 -40.82 5.83
CA ASN A 194 -2.71 -41.69 6.72
C ASN A 194 -3.25 -40.94 7.94
N GLU A 195 -2.47 -40.06 8.56
CA GLU A 195 -2.91 -39.28 9.71
C GLU A 195 -4.06 -38.32 9.35
N LEU A 196 -4.06 -37.72 8.11
CA LEU A 196 -5.21 -36.96 7.62
C LEU A 196 -6.47 -37.80 7.44
N ARG A 197 -6.32 -39.04 6.94
CA ARG A 197 -7.42 -40.00 6.81
C ARG A 197 -8.00 -40.38 8.18
N GLU A 198 -7.15 -40.70 9.15
CA GLU A 198 -7.57 -40.98 10.52
C GLU A 198 -8.37 -39.84 11.16
N ILE A 199 -7.93 -38.59 10.97
CA ILE A 199 -8.68 -37.40 11.46
C ILE A 199 -10.05 -37.34 10.79
N LYS A 200 -10.12 -37.56 9.46
CA LYS A 200 -11.38 -37.56 8.72
C LYS A 200 -12.34 -38.65 9.25
N GLU A 201 -11.83 -39.87 9.48
CA GLU A 201 -12.61 -40.99 10.04
C GLU A 201 -13.10 -40.65 11.46
N GLU A 202 -12.25 -40.05 12.31
CA GLU A 202 -12.60 -39.56 13.65
C GLU A 202 -13.76 -38.54 13.61
N ILE A 203 -13.68 -37.55 12.71
CA ILE A 203 -14.75 -36.55 12.55
C ILE A 203 -16.05 -37.20 12.04
N ASN A 204 -15.98 -38.07 11.04
CA ASN A 204 -17.14 -38.71 10.47
C ASN A 204 -17.85 -39.70 11.44
N ALA A 205 -17.08 -40.33 12.31
CA ALA A 205 -17.62 -41.23 13.36
C ALA A 205 -18.34 -40.44 14.48
N ASN A 206 -18.04 -39.17 14.65
CA ASN A 206 -18.67 -38.32 15.67
C ASN A 206 -19.65 -37.30 15.03
N LYS A 207 -20.92 -37.64 15.07
CA LYS A 207 -21.99 -36.82 14.48
C LYS A 207 -22.05 -35.44 15.08
N GLU A 208 -21.92 -35.27 16.40
CA GLU A 208 -22.01 -33.99 17.09
C GLU A 208 -20.87 -33.06 16.65
N LEU A 209 -19.66 -33.60 16.57
CA LEU A 209 -18.50 -32.86 16.08
C LEU A 209 -18.64 -32.43 14.60
N LYS A 210 -19.11 -33.37 13.77
CA LYS A 210 -19.35 -33.08 12.34
C LYS A 210 -20.40 -32.00 12.16
N ASP A 211 -21.51 -32.06 12.87
CA ASP A 211 -22.59 -31.08 12.83
C ASP A 211 -22.11 -29.72 13.36
N LEU A 212 -21.27 -29.69 14.40
CA LEU A 212 -20.62 -28.46 14.89
C LEU A 212 -19.76 -27.82 13.81
N ILE A 213 -18.89 -28.58 13.13
CA ILE A 213 -18.04 -28.08 12.05
C ILE A 213 -18.90 -27.50 10.94
N ILE A 214 -19.92 -28.23 10.47
CA ILE A 214 -20.84 -27.73 9.42
C ILE A 214 -21.51 -26.44 9.84
N LYS A 215 -21.98 -26.33 11.06
CA LYS A 215 -22.64 -25.13 11.60
C LYS A 215 -21.69 -23.94 11.63
N LYS A 216 -20.47 -24.13 12.15
CA LYS A 216 -19.47 -23.05 12.32
C LYS A 216 -19.00 -22.44 11.00
N PHE A 217 -18.91 -23.22 9.93
CA PHE A 217 -18.48 -22.71 8.61
C PHE A 217 -19.63 -22.22 7.71
N LYS A 218 -20.88 -22.18 8.23
CA LYS A 218 -21.99 -21.44 7.58
C LYS A 218 -21.81 -19.93 7.71
N ILE A 219 -21.11 -19.48 8.74
CA ILE A 219 -20.71 -18.06 8.96
C ILE A 219 -19.21 -17.89 8.66
N LYS A 220 -18.73 -16.65 8.59
CA LYS A 220 -17.30 -16.38 8.48
C LYS A 220 -16.59 -16.88 9.73
N ASN A 221 -15.58 -17.72 9.55
CA ASN A 221 -14.80 -18.30 10.64
C ASN A 221 -13.34 -18.47 10.23
N THR A 222 -12.43 -17.90 10.98
CA THR A 222 -10.97 -18.07 10.89
C THR A 222 -10.37 -18.40 12.26
N THR A 223 -11.19 -18.88 13.20
CA THR A 223 -10.74 -19.37 14.51
C THR A 223 -10.27 -20.82 14.38
N GLY A 224 -9.00 -21.08 14.58
CA GLY A 224 -8.41 -22.41 14.36
C GLY A 224 -8.13 -22.69 12.88
N TYR A 225 -7.96 -23.98 12.55
CA TYR A 225 -7.78 -24.41 11.16
C TYR A 225 -9.12 -24.66 10.46
N SER A 226 -9.10 -24.72 9.13
CA SER A 226 -10.27 -24.98 8.28
C SER A 226 -10.75 -26.44 8.41
N LEU A 227 -11.33 -26.80 9.58
CA LEU A 227 -11.80 -28.17 9.89
C LEU A 227 -12.86 -28.66 8.92
N ASN A 228 -13.60 -27.76 8.27
CA ASN A 228 -14.55 -28.11 7.22
C ASN A 228 -13.91 -28.81 6.02
N ALA A 229 -12.59 -28.72 5.83
CA ALA A 229 -11.89 -29.49 4.79
C ALA A 229 -12.11 -31.00 4.92
N PHE A 230 -12.21 -31.53 6.14
CA PHE A 230 -12.49 -32.96 6.38
C PHE A 230 -13.95 -33.33 6.10
N VAL A 231 -14.85 -32.37 6.02
CA VAL A 231 -16.28 -32.58 5.73
C VAL A 231 -16.59 -32.30 4.25
N ASP A 232 -15.96 -31.29 3.68
CA ASP A 232 -16.21 -30.82 2.32
C ASP A 232 -15.52 -31.69 1.25
N TYR A 233 -14.42 -32.39 1.58
CA TYR A 233 -13.58 -33.13 0.62
C TYR A 233 -13.31 -34.58 1.04
N ASP A 234 -13.16 -35.46 0.06
CA ASP A 234 -12.89 -36.87 0.25
C ASP A 234 -11.42 -37.25 0.06
N ASP A 235 -10.72 -36.65 -0.91
CA ASP A 235 -9.29 -36.90 -1.14
C ASP A 235 -8.40 -36.14 -0.15
N GLU A 236 -7.39 -36.81 0.36
CA GLU A 236 -6.48 -36.24 1.36
C GLU A 236 -5.68 -35.06 0.85
N ILE A 237 -5.44 -34.99 -0.49
CA ILE A 237 -4.74 -33.87 -1.11
C ILE A 237 -5.63 -32.63 -1.13
N ASP A 238 -6.93 -32.78 -1.40
CA ASP A 238 -7.90 -31.69 -1.34
C ASP A 238 -8.09 -31.21 0.10
N ILE A 239 -8.14 -32.12 1.06
CA ILE A 239 -8.16 -31.78 2.49
C ILE A 239 -6.92 -30.98 2.86
N LEU A 240 -5.71 -31.46 2.50
CA LEU A 240 -4.45 -30.77 2.76
C LEU A 240 -4.44 -29.37 2.14
N ALA A 241 -4.86 -29.25 0.88
CA ALA A 241 -4.90 -27.97 0.16
C ALA A 241 -5.77 -26.95 0.88
N HIS A 242 -6.93 -27.36 1.37
CA HIS A 242 -7.89 -26.49 2.04
C HIS A 242 -7.55 -26.20 3.50
N LEU A 243 -6.82 -27.10 4.19
CA LEU A 243 -6.23 -26.82 5.52
C LEU A 243 -5.17 -25.72 5.47
N LEU A 244 -4.46 -25.56 4.33
CA LEU A 244 -3.48 -24.50 4.15
C LEU A 244 -4.14 -23.11 4.01
N VAL A 245 -5.41 -23.06 3.57
CA VAL A 245 -6.18 -21.82 3.54
C VAL A 245 -6.61 -21.45 4.96
N GLY A 246 -6.17 -20.31 5.46
CA GLY A 246 -6.38 -19.88 6.83
C GLY A 246 -5.36 -20.45 7.84
N SER A 247 -4.30 -21.11 7.38
CA SER A 247 -3.28 -21.70 8.26
C SER A 247 -2.26 -20.69 8.82
N GLU A 248 -2.30 -19.45 8.41
CA GLU A 248 -1.43 -18.36 8.90
C GLU A 248 0.08 -18.69 8.82
N GLY A 249 0.46 -19.52 7.84
CA GLY A 249 1.84 -19.96 7.64
C GLY A 249 2.36 -20.92 8.71
N THR A 250 1.47 -21.56 9.49
CA THR A 250 1.84 -22.52 10.54
C THR A 250 1.99 -23.94 10.02
N LEU A 251 1.42 -24.26 8.84
CA LEU A 251 1.41 -25.62 8.26
C LEU A 251 2.35 -25.76 7.05
N GLY A 252 2.65 -24.67 6.34
CA GLY A 252 3.48 -24.73 5.15
C GLY A 252 3.70 -23.35 4.52
N PHE A 253 4.60 -23.30 3.54
CA PHE A 253 4.84 -22.13 2.70
C PHE A 253 4.09 -22.26 1.38
N VAL A 254 3.05 -21.51 1.18
CA VAL A 254 2.29 -21.45 -0.07
C VAL A 254 3.03 -20.53 -1.06
N SER A 255 3.51 -21.07 -2.17
CA SER A 255 4.26 -20.31 -3.19
C SER A 255 3.38 -19.84 -4.35
N GLU A 256 2.37 -20.61 -4.75
CA GLU A 256 1.46 -20.32 -5.85
C GLU A 256 0.07 -20.89 -5.57
N VAL A 257 -0.96 -20.19 -6.04
CA VAL A 257 -2.35 -20.69 -6.00
C VAL A 257 -3.02 -20.47 -7.34
N LYS A 258 -4.00 -21.31 -7.65
CA LYS A 258 -4.96 -21.10 -8.72
C LYS A 258 -6.33 -20.87 -8.12
N LEU A 259 -6.98 -19.77 -8.50
CA LEU A 259 -8.29 -19.37 -8.01
C LEU A 259 -9.30 -19.35 -9.15
N ALA A 260 -10.55 -19.68 -8.84
CA ALA A 260 -11.67 -19.37 -9.72
C ALA A 260 -11.83 -17.86 -9.87
N VAL A 261 -12.30 -17.45 -11.03
CA VAL A 261 -12.52 -16.05 -11.39
C VAL A 261 -14.02 -15.77 -11.43
N LEU A 262 -14.42 -14.62 -10.90
CA LEU A 262 -15.80 -14.15 -10.84
C LEU A 262 -16.04 -13.05 -11.87
N ASP A 263 -17.30 -12.87 -12.28
CA ASP A 263 -17.70 -11.74 -13.11
C ASP A 263 -17.69 -10.44 -12.27
N ASP A 264 -17.18 -9.36 -12.85
CA ASP A 264 -17.30 -8.00 -12.30
C ASP A 264 -18.45 -7.31 -13.04
N LEU A 265 -19.63 -7.32 -12.42
CA LEU A 265 -20.86 -6.87 -13.03
C LEU A 265 -20.82 -5.37 -13.31
N GLU A 266 -21.29 -4.97 -14.50
CA GLU A 266 -21.10 -3.62 -15.04
C GLU A 266 -21.93 -2.56 -14.33
N PHE A 267 -23.21 -2.87 -14.07
CA PHE A 267 -24.14 -1.91 -13.49
C PHE A 267 -24.19 -2.08 -11.98
N LYS A 268 -23.91 -1.00 -11.24
CA LYS A 268 -23.87 -0.98 -9.77
C LYS A 268 -24.68 0.17 -9.23
N ALA A 269 -25.36 -0.08 -8.12
CA ALA A 269 -26.06 0.93 -7.34
C ALA A 269 -25.73 0.74 -5.86
N CYS A 270 -25.60 1.85 -5.14
CA CYS A 270 -25.44 1.84 -3.69
C CYS A 270 -26.52 2.66 -3.02
N ALA A 271 -26.82 2.32 -1.77
CA ALA A 271 -27.69 3.12 -0.92
C ALA A 271 -27.12 3.26 0.49
N LEU A 272 -27.29 4.44 1.10
CA LEU A 272 -27.12 4.68 2.52
C LEU A 272 -28.51 4.66 3.17
N LEU A 273 -28.73 3.75 4.11
CA LEU A 273 -29.97 3.55 4.83
C LEU A 273 -29.75 3.89 6.30
N PHE A 274 -30.48 4.86 6.84
CA PHE A 274 -30.36 5.31 8.22
C PHE A 274 -31.53 4.79 9.06
N PHE A 275 -31.22 4.21 10.21
CA PHE A 275 -32.16 3.61 11.14
C PHE A 275 -32.06 4.29 12.50
N ASP A 276 -33.18 4.41 13.22
CA ASP A 276 -33.25 5.00 14.55
C ASP A 276 -32.46 4.19 15.60
N ASN A 277 -32.34 2.88 15.37
CA ASN A 277 -31.64 1.96 16.27
C ASN A 277 -31.15 0.70 15.55
N ILE A 278 -30.29 -0.04 16.24
CA ILE A 278 -29.67 -1.27 15.74
C ILE A 278 -30.69 -2.38 15.42
N ASN A 279 -31.82 -2.48 16.16
CA ASN A 279 -32.81 -3.52 15.94
C ASN A 279 -33.51 -3.34 14.58
N ASN A 280 -33.87 -2.10 14.22
CA ASN A 280 -34.47 -1.79 12.93
C ASN A 280 -33.50 -2.10 11.78
N ALA A 281 -32.21 -1.77 11.95
CA ALA A 281 -31.17 -2.13 11.00
C ALA A 281 -31.05 -3.66 10.86
N ALA A 282 -30.92 -4.40 11.96
CA ALA A 282 -30.77 -5.84 11.95
C ALA A 282 -31.99 -6.57 11.35
N ASN A 283 -33.21 -6.12 11.64
CA ASN A 283 -34.43 -6.68 11.02
C ASN A 283 -34.42 -6.47 9.49
N THR A 284 -33.98 -5.32 9.02
CA THR A 284 -33.84 -5.06 7.57
C THR A 284 -32.74 -5.95 6.96
N ILE A 285 -31.60 -6.12 7.67
CA ILE A 285 -30.49 -6.99 7.22
C ILE A 285 -30.92 -8.45 7.11
N LYS A 286 -31.76 -8.96 8.03
CA LYS A 286 -32.35 -10.32 7.93
C LYS A 286 -33.12 -10.52 6.65
N GLU A 287 -33.88 -9.52 6.20
CA GLU A 287 -34.62 -9.57 4.92
C GLU A 287 -33.65 -9.46 3.73
N PHE A 288 -32.62 -8.62 3.82
CA PHE A 288 -31.58 -8.55 2.78
C PHE A 288 -30.81 -9.86 2.60
N ALA A 289 -30.61 -10.62 3.66
CA ALA A 289 -29.91 -11.92 3.61
C ALA A 289 -30.71 -13.02 2.89
N LYS A 290 -32.03 -12.83 2.70
CA LYS A 290 -32.90 -13.78 1.99
C LYS A 290 -32.89 -13.60 0.48
N VAL A 291 -32.27 -12.52 -0.02
CA VAL A 291 -32.23 -12.17 -1.45
C VAL A 291 -30.80 -12.23 -1.99
N ASP A 292 -30.64 -12.57 -3.25
CA ASP A 292 -29.36 -12.81 -3.92
C ASP A 292 -28.80 -11.59 -4.67
N PHE A 293 -29.61 -10.53 -4.81
CA PHE A 293 -29.24 -9.33 -5.57
C PHE A 293 -28.52 -8.25 -4.73
N ILE A 294 -28.32 -8.46 -3.44
CA ILE A 294 -27.49 -7.60 -2.57
C ILE A 294 -26.10 -8.19 -2.51
N SER A 295 -25.13 -7.50 -3.10
CA SER A 295 -23.73 -7.95 -3.13
C SER A 295 -22.97 -7.59 -1.86
N SER A 296 -23.39 -6.54 -1.14
CA SER A 296 -22.75 -6.11 0.12
C SER A 296 -23.70 -5.31 0.98
N ALA A 297 -23.61 -5.47 2.31
CA ALA A 297 -24.24 -4.59 3.30
C ALA A 297 -23.27 -4.34 4.46
N GLU A 298 -22.99 -3.05 4.69
CA GLU A 298 -21.98 -2.55 5.63
C GLU A 298 -22.64 -1.72 6.73
N ILE A 299 -22.59 -2.21 7.96
CA ILE A 299 -23.13 -1.46 9.10
C ILE A 299 -22.12 -0.45 9.64
N MET A 300 -22.60 0.68 10.12
CA MET A 300 -21.87 1.72 10.83
C MET A 300 -22.72 2.19 12.01
N ASP A 301 -22.21 2.06 13.23
CA ASP A 301 -22.87 2.55 14.43
C ASP A 301 -22.76 4.09 14.55
N TYR A 302 -23.43 4.66 15.55
CA TYR A 302 -23.40 6.10 15.80
C TYR A 302 -21.97 6.65 15.97
N ALA A 303 -21.11 5.95 16.71
CA ALA A 303 -19.73 6.37 16.93
C ALA A 303 -18.92 6.41 15.62
N SER A 304 -19.14 5.43 14.74
CA SER A 304 -18.56 5.38 13.38
C SER A 304 -19.04 6.55 12.51
N LEU A 305 -20.35 6.86 12.55
CA LEU A 305 -20.95 7.96 11.80
C LEU A 305 -20.44 9.32 12.29
N LYS A 306 -20.34 9.50 13.62
CA LYS A 306 -19.76 10.69 14.24
C LYS A 306 -18.29 10.88 13.82
N ALA A 307 -17.51 9.82 13.79
CA ALA A 307 -16.14 9.87 13.29
C ALA A 307 -16.09 10.27 11.79
N ALA A 308 -17.03 9.78 10.98
CA ALA A 308 -17.14 10.09 9.55
C ALA A 308 -17.66 11.51 9.27
N SER A 309 -18.33 12.19 10.21
CA SER A 309 -18.87 13.55 10.01
C SER A 309 -17.79 14.64 9.83
N ASN A 310 -16.53 14.32 10.10
CA ASN A 310 -15.38 15.20 9.82
C ASN A 310 -15.06 15.34 8.31
N TYR A 311 -15.71 14.56 7.44
CA TYR A 311 -15.59 14.71 5.99
C TYR A 311 -16.63 15.68 5.46
N ASP A 312 -16.18 16.75 4.82
CA ASP A 312 -17.04 17.80 4.28
C ASP A 312 -18.12 17.25 3.34
N GLU A 313 -17.78 16.23 2.54
CA GLU A 313 -18.70 15.59 1.57
C GLU A 313 -19.85 14.82 2.21
N LEU A 314 -19.75 14.45 3.50
CA LEU A 314 -20.82 13.79 4.24
C LEU A 314 -21.50 14.70 5.28
N ARG A 315 -21.03 15.91 5.48
CA ARG A 315 -21.51 16.82 6.53
C ARG A 315 -23.02 16.98 6.47
N ASP A 316 -23.56 17.26 5.29
CA ASP A 316 -25.01 17.45 5.11
C ASP A 316 -25.83 16.15 5.29
N ILE A 317 -25.23 15.01 4.89
CA ILE A 317 -25.86 13.69 5.02
C ILE A 317 -25.95 13.30 6.50
N LEU A 318 -24.92 13.65 7.30
CA LEU A 318 -24.76 13.25 8.69
C LEU A 318 -25.16 14.34 9.69
N ALA A 319 -25.68 15.51 9.25
CA ALA A 319 -26.01 16.63 10.12
C ALA A 319 -27.05 16.30 11.20
N ASP A 320 -28.01 15.42 10.89
CA ASP A 320 -29.16 15.10 11.74
C ASP A 320 -29.01 13.80 12.54
N ILE A 321 -27.81 13.17 12.53
CA ILE A 321 -27.60 11.92 13.26
C ILE A 321 -27.68 12.14 14.77
N LYS A 322 -28.33 11.20 15.46
CA LYS A 322 -28.51 11.19 16.92
C LYS A 322 -27.88 9.92 17.51
N GLU A 323 -27.60 9.96 18.79
CA GLU A 323 -27.16 8.78 19.53
C GLU A 323 -28.11 7.61 19.35
N GLY A 324 -27.57 6.41 19.14
CA GLY A 324 -28.33 5.20 18.80
C GLY A 324 -28.60 5.01 17.31
N ASN A 325 -28.46 6.05 16.47
CA ASN A 325 -28.62 5.87 15.03
C ASN A 325 -27.61 4.90 14.45
N THR A 326 -28.06 4.17 13.45
CA THR A 326 -27.24 3.18 12.72
C THR A 326 -27.42 3.41 11.22
N CYS A 327 -26.34 3.34 10.46
CA CYS A 327 -26.38 3.41 9.00
C CYS A 327 -25.95 2.08 8.38
N VAL A 328 -26.63 1.66 7.31
CA VAL A 328 -26.22 0.53 6.48
C VAL A 328 -25.96 1.01 5.07
N LEU A 329 -24.74 0.86 4.59
CA LEU A 329 -24.34 1.05 3.19
C LEU A 329 -24.56 -0.28 2.46
N ILE A 330 -25.42 -0.30 1.47
CA ILE A 330 -25.66 -1.50 0.65
C ILE A 330 -25.22 -1.28 -0.79
N GLN A 331 -24.85 -2.38 -1.45
CA GLN A 331 -24.57 -2.43 -2.88
C GLN A 331 -25.39 -3.53 -3.54
N SER A 332 -25.97 -3.20 -4.69
CA SER A 332 -26.53 -4.17 -5.63
C SER A 332 -25.83 -4.03 -6.97
N GLU A 333 -25.63 -5.14 -7.66
CA GLU A 333 -24.98 -5.15 -8.96
C GLU A 333 -25.66 -6.13 -9.92
N HIS A 334 -25.66 -5.81 -11.22
CA HIS A 334 -26.27 -6.67 -12.24
C HIS A 334 -25.61 -6.45 -13.61
N SER A 335 -25.68 -7.45 -14.49
CA SER A 335 -25.23 -7.34 -15.89
C SER A 335 -26.20 -6.55 -16.78
N ASN A 336 -27.45 -6.33 -16.34
CA ASN A 336 -28.51 -5.61 -17.03
C ASN A 336 -29.01 -4.45 -16.18
N GLU A 337 -29.07 -3.23 -16.73
CA GLU A 337 -29.46 -2.01 -16.01
C GLU A 337 -30.91 -1.98 -15.56
N LEU A 338 -31.86 -2.49 -16.37
CA LEU A 338 -33.29 -2.56 -16.01
C LEU A 338 -33.50 -3.49 -14.79
N LYS A 339 -32.77 -4.61 -14.75
CA LYS A 339 -32.79 -5.50 -13.58
C LYS A 339 -32.23 -4.84 -12.34
N LEU A 340 -31.18 -4.03 -12.49
CA LEU A 340 -30.65 -3.24 -11.37
C LEU A 340 -31.69 -2.25 -10.85
N ASP A 341 -32.50 -1.60 -11.73
CA ASP A 341 -33.56 -0.70 -11.33
C ASP A 341 -34.71 -1.44 -10.60
N GLU A 342 -35.06 -2.65 -11.03
CA GLU A 342 -35.96 -3.52 -10.30
C GLU A 342 -35.44 -3.86 -8.91
N ASN A 343 -34.13 -4.19 -8.79
CA ASN A 343 -33.47 -4.47 -7.51
C ASN A 343 -33.51 -3.25 -6.59
N ILE A 344 -33.23 -2.05 -7.11
CA ILE A 344 -33.32 -0.79 -6.33
C ILE A 344 -34.74 -0.61 -5.76
N ASN A 345 -35.78 -0.90 -6.52
CA ASN A 345 -37.16 -0.78 -6.04
C ASN A 345 -37.47 -1.81 -4.95
N LYS A 346 -37.02 -3.06 -5.09
CA LYS A 346 -37.12 -4.09 -4.04
C LYS A 346 -36.36 -3.70 -2.77
N ILE A 347 -35.17 -3.10 -2.91
CA ILE A 347 -34.40 -2.59 -1.77
C ILE A 347 -35.19 -1.52 -1.02
N LYS A 348 -35.83 -0.59 -1.71
CA LYS A 348 -36.72 0.43 -1.09
C LYS A 348 -37.88 -0.20 -0.32
N GLU A 349 -38.50 -1.26 -0.87
CA GLU A 349 -39.59 -1.99 -0.22
C GLU A 349 -39.11 -2.71 1.06
N ILE A 350 -37.95 -3.35 1.03
CA ILE A 350 -37.38 -4.05 2.17
C ILE A 350 -36.94 -3.04 3.25
N SER A 351 -36.41 -1.88 2.87
CA SER A 351 -35.84 -0.89 3.77
C SER A 351 -36.83 0.10 4.40
N LYS A 352 -38.14 -0.23 4.47
CA LYS A 352 -39.19 0.65 5.04
C LYS A 352 -38.93 1.09 6.48
N LEU A 353 -38.13 0.37 7.27
CA LEU A 353 -37.76 0.75 8.62
C LEU A 353 -36.65 1.85 8.67
N ALA A 354 -36.03 2.19 7.54
CA ALA A 354 -35.08 3.30 7.46
C ALA A 354 -35.84 4.64 7.47
N TYR A 355 -35.53 5.53 8.41
CA TYR A 355 -36.14 6.86 8.47
C TYR A 355 -35.60 7.82 7.40
N LYS A 356 -34.40 7.53 6.85
CA LYS A 356 -33.76 8.33 5.81
C LYS A 356 -32.95 7.42 4.88
N SER A 357 -32.98 7.67 3.58
CA SER A 357 -32.25 6.86 2.61
C SER A 357 -31.74 7.68 1.42
N TYR A 358 -30.57 7.31 0.93
CA TYR A 358 -29.94 7.88 -0.27
C TYR A 358 -29.56 6.78 -1.24
N PHE A 359 -29.94 6.90 -2.50
CA PHE A 359 -29.62 5.94 -3.57
C PHE A 359 -28.78 6.60 -4.66
N SER A 360 -27.83 5.89 -5.23
CA SER A 360 -27.01 6.38 -6.34
C SER A 360 -26.51 5.27 -7.25
N LYS A 361 -26.67 5.49 -8.58
CA LYS A 361 -25.96 4.77 -9.65
C LYS A 361 -24.72 5.54 -10.12
N ASN A 362 -24.54 6.78 -9.66
CA ASN A 362 -23.38 7.60 -10.02
C ASN A 362 -22.11 7.07 -9.35
N LYS A 363 -21.17 6.60 -10.17
CA LYS A 363 -19.92 5.98 -9.72
C LYS A 363 -19.11 6.89 -8.78
N ALA A 364 -18.96 8.18 -9.08
CA ALA A 364 -18.18 9.08 -8.24
C ALA A 364 -18.81 9.23 -6.84
N LYS A 365 -20.15 9.24 -6.76
CA LYS A 365 -20.88 9.36 -5.49
C LYS A 365 -20.78 8.09 -4.65
N TYR A 366 -21.03 6.94 -5.23
CA TYR A 366 -20.95 5.70 -4.45
C TYR A 366 -19.48 5.29 -4.14
N ASP A 367 -18.53 5.59 -5.01
CA ASP A 367 -17.11 5.39 -4.71
C ASP A 367 -16.66 6.23 -3.49
N LEU A 368 -17.20 7.43 -3.32
CA LEU A 368 -16.99 8.26 -2.14
C LEU A 368 -17.53 7.57 -0.87
N TRP A 369 -18.76 7.05 -0.88
CA TRP A 369 -19.35 6.33 0.25
C TRP A 369 -18.49 5.12 0.65
N TRP A 370 -18.04 4.35 -0.35
CA TRP A 370 -17.13 3.22 -0.13
C TRP A 370 -15.76 3.66 0.41
N LYS A 371 -15.22 4.74 -0.11
CA LYS A 371 -13.94 5.30 0.36
C LYS A 371 -14.02 5.65 1.85
N ILE A 372 -15.09 6.29 2.27
CA ILE A 372 -15.30 6.70 3.67
C ILE A 372 -15.49 5.46 4.54
N ARG A 373 -16.32 4.50 4.13
CA ARG A 373 -16.49 3.24 4.86
C ARG A 373 -15.15 2.51 5.07
N LYS A 374 -14.33 2.43 4.04
CA LYS A 374 -12.99 1.82 4.11
C LYS A 374 -12.02 2.62 4.99
N ALA A 375 -12.26 3.90 5.16
CA ALA A 375 -11.40 4.78 5.95
C ALA A 375 -11.77 4.81 7.45
N LEU A 376 -12.86 4.18 7.90
CA LEU A 376 -13.30 4.20 9.30
C LEU A 376 -12.22 3.73 10.28
N LEU A 377 -11.50 2.65 9.98
CA LEU A 377 -10.40 2.16 10.80
C LEU A 377 -9.27 3.21 10.97
N PRO A 378 -8.68 3.76 9.90
CA PRO A 378 -7.71 4.84 10.05
C PRO A 378 -8.30 6.10 10.72
N ILE A 379 -9.56 6.47 10.45
CA ILE A 379 -10.20 7.64 11.06
C ILE A 379 -10.26 7.47 12.57
N ALA A 380 -10.80 6.35 13.06
CA ALA A 380 -10.85 6.04 14.49
C ALA A 380 -9.45 6.04 15.11
N ALA A 381 -8.48 5.46 14.41
CA ALA A 381 -7.09 5.46 14.84
C ALA A 381 -6.50 6.87 14.95
N SER A 382 -6.94 7.83 14.12
CA SER A 382 -6.45 9.22 14.18
C SER A 382 -7.01 10.03 15.34
N LEU A 383 -8.18 9.68 15.79
CA LEU A 383 -8.87 10.37 16.91
C LEU A 383 -8.40 9.91 18.30
N ARG A 384 -7.53 8.90 18.36
CA ARG A 384 -7.03 8.34 19.61
C ARG A 384 -6.20 9.34 20.42
N LYS A 385 -6.25 9.20 21.73
CA LYS A 385 -5.39 9.97 22.64
C LYS A 385 -3.90 9.65 22.40
N ALA A 386 -3.04 10.61 22.66
CA ALA A 386 -1.59 10.39 22.62
C ALA A 386 -1.18 9.26 23.58
N GLY A 387 -0.34 8.34 23.11
CA GLY A 387 0.12 7.19 23.91
C GLY A 387 -0.79 5.96 23.83
N SER A 388 -2.02 6.08 23.29
CA SER A 388 -2.90 4.91 23.16
C SER A 388 -2.58 4.05 21.92
N THR A 389 -2.94 2.78 22.01
CA THR A 389 -2.74 1.77 20.97
C THR A 389 -4.05 1.45 20.27
N VAL A 390 -4.03 1.26 18.95
CA VAL A 390 -5.23 0.83 18.18
C VAL A 390 -5.36 -0.69 18.30
N ILE A 391 -6.48 -1.15 18.83
CA ILE A 391 -6.88 -2.56 18.85
C ILE A 391 -8.05 -2.70 17.90
N THR A 392 -7.93 -3.59 16.95
CA THR A 392 -8.97 -3.90 15.97
C THR A 392 -9.27 -5.36 16.02
N GLU A 393 -10.50 -5.70 16.34
CA GLU A 393 -11.00 -7.06 16.43
C GLU A 393 -12.18 -7.27 15.51
N ASP A 394 -12.46 -8.53 15.19
CA ASP A 394 -13.61 -8.91 14.42
C ASP A 394 -14.23 -10.20 14.95
N VAL A 395 -15.54 -10.21 15.01
CA VAL A 395 -16.31 -11.39 15.44
C VAL A 395 -17.45 -11.64 14.45
N CYS A 396 -18.00 -12.84 14.46
CA CYS A 396 -19.15 -13.18 13.62
C CYS A 396 -20.25 -13.81 14.45
N PHE A 397 -21.47 -13.30 14.25
CA PHE A 397 -22.70 -13.87 14.81
C PHE A 397 -23.54 -14.49 13.70
N ASN A 398 -24.42 -15.42 14.05
CA ASN A 398 -25.50 -15.74 13.12
C ASN A 398 -26.36 -14.50 12.91
N ILE A 399 -26.91 -14.35 11.72
CA ILE A 399 -27.68 -13.14 11.35
C ILE A 399 -28.88 -12.91 12.29
N GLU A 400 -29.46 -13.99 12.83
CA GLU A 400 -30.56 -13.93 13.78
C GLU A 400 -30.15 -13.29 15.10
N ASP A 401 -28.90 -13.49 15.52
CA ASP A 401 -28.35 -13.04 16.79
C ASP A 401 -27.60 -11.69 16.67
N LEU A 402 -27.52 -11.12 15.46
CA LEU A 402 -26.68 -9.98 15.14
C LEU A 402 -26.91 -8.75 16.02
N ALA A 403 -28.19 -8.38 16.23
CA ALA A 403 -28.54 -7.20 17.05
C ALA A 403 -28.12 -7.38 18.51
N ASP A 404 -28.41 -8.53 19.09
CA ASP A 404 -28.10 -8.83 20.48
C ASP A 404 -26.60 -9.02 20.67
N GLY A 405 -25.92 -9.61 19.69
CA GLY A 405 -24.46 -9.70 19.67
C GLY A 405 -23.79 -8.31 19.66
N ILE A 406 -24.24 -7.39 18.82
CA ILE A 406 -23.72 -6.01 18.79
C ILE A 406 -23.96 -5.30 20.11
N LYS A 407 -25.15 -5.42 20.70
CA LYS A 407 -25.46 -4.84 22.03
C LYS A 407 -24.55 -5.40 23.10
N SER A 408 -24.34 -6.71 23.12
CA SER A 408 -23.44 -7.35 24.09
C SER A 408 -22.00 -6.80 23.98
N ILE A 409 -21.50 -6.53 22.76
CA ILE A 409 -20.19 -5.89 22.59
C ILE A 409 -20.22 -4.43 23.08
N GLN A 410 -21.29 -3.68 22.84
CA GLN A 410 -21.45 -2.31 23.35
C GLN A 410 -21.50 -2.28 24.89
N GLU A 411 -22.17 -3.25 25.51
CA GLU A 411 -22.19 -3.42 26.97
C GLU A 411 -20.79 -3.70 27.55
N LEU A 412 -19.97 -4.49 26.85
CA LEU A 412 -18.55 -4.68 27.20
C LEU A 412 -17.76 -3.38 27.12
N PHE A 413 -18.00 -2.55 26.10
CA PHE A 413 -17.36 -1.22 26.03
C PHE A 413 -17.73 -0.36 27.20
N TYR A 414 -19.01 -0.33 27.60
CA TYR A 414 -19.44 0.39 28.77
C TYR A 414 -18.79 -0.15 30.06
N LYS A 415 -18.83 -1.47 30.26
CA LYS A 415 -18.28 -2.16 31.42
C LYS A 415 -16.79 -1.89 31.61
N TYR A 416 -16.02 -1.85 30.53
CA TYR A 416 -14.56 -1.72 30.55
C TYR A 416 -14.06 -0.31 30.21
N GLY A 417 -14.96 0.69 30.12
CA GLY A 417 -14.60 2.09 29.95
C GLY A 417 -14.12 2.46 28.53
N PHE A 418 -14.58 1.75 27.51
CA PHE A 418 -14.25 2.03 26.11
C PHE A 418 -15.40 2.64 25.29
N SER A 419 -16.50 3.08 25.93
CA SER A 419 -17.66 3.64 25.22
C SER A 419 -17.33 4.89 24.40
N ASP A 420 -16.42 5.75 24.88
CA ASP A 420 -16.07 7.01 24.20
C ASP A 420 -15.11 6.83 23.02
N ASN A 421 -14.40 5.70 22.97
CA ASN A 421 -13.36 5.42 21.97
C ASN A 421 -13.54 4.08 21.26
N GLY A 422 -14.68 3.42 21.50
CA GLY A 422 -15.10 2.21 20.81
C GLY A 422 -16.00 2.53 19.62
N ILE A 423 -15.73 1.94 18.46
CA ILE A 423 -16.60 2.03 17.29
C ILE A 423 -16.88 0.63 16.73
N ILE A 424 -18.10 0.45 16.20
CA ILE A 424 -18.53 -0.82 15.58
C ILE A 424 -18.95 -0.58 14.12
N PHE A 425 -18.45 -1.42 13.24
CA PHE A 425 -18.82 -1.47 11.83
C PHE A 425 -18.62 -2.89 11.30
N GLY A 426 -19.14 -3.23 10.11
CA GLY A 426 -18.88 -4.60 9.62
C GLY A 426 -19.72 -5.05 8.45
N HIS A 427 -19.47 -6.29 8.03
CA HIS A 427 -20.03 -6.98 6.86
C HIS A 427 -21.27 -7.78 7.28
N VAL A 428 -22.38 -7.11 7.47
CA VAL A 428 -23.52 -7.67 8.19
C VAL A 428 -24.33 -8.73 7.45
N LEU A 429 -24.23 -8.84 6.12
CA LEU A 429 -24.81 -9.98 5.40
C LEU A 429 -24.18 -11.32 5.80
N ALA A 430 -22.92 -11.27 6.22
CA ALA A 430 -22.19 -12.42 6.74
C ALA A 430 -22.22 -12.52 8.27
N GLY A 431 -22.95 -11.63 8.97
CA GLY A 431 -22.95 -11.55 10.43
C GLY A 431 -21.65 -11.06 11.06
N ASN A 432 -20.71 -10.60 10.25
CA ASN A 432 -19.38 -10.18 10.69
C ASN A 432 -19.37 -8.71 11.09
N ILE A 433 -18.94 -8.43 12.29
CA ILE A 433 -18.72 -7.08 12.81
C ILE A 433 -17.25 -6.89 13.20
N HIS A 434 -16.73 -5.72 12.91
CA HIS A 434 -15.45 -5.23 13.39
C HIS A 434 -15.67 -4.21 14.49
N PHE A 435 -14.74 -4.15 15.42
CA PHE A 435 -14.71 -3.06 16.37
C PHE A 435 -13.29 -2.56 16.59
N ILE A 436 -13.18 -1.30 17.00
CA ILE A 436 -11.93 -0.65 17.34
C ILE A 436 -12.08 -0.05 18.72
N ILE A 437 -11.06 -0.27 19.55
CA ILE A 437 -10.85 0.45 20.81
C ILE A 437 -9.43 1.03 20.82
N THR A 438 -9.21 2.08 21.58
CA THR A 438 -7.90 2.75 21.64
C THR A 438 -7.40 2.93 23.08
N PRO A 439 -7.09 1.82 23.81
CA PRO A 439 -6.59 1.89 25.18
C PRO A 439 -5.16 2.45 25.26
N ASP A 440 -4.85 3.10 26.37
CA ASP A 440 -3.46 3.33 26.80
C ASP A 440 -2.92 2.06 27.50
N LEU A 441 -2.23 1.24 26.77
CA LEU A 441 -1.70 -0.03 27.28
C LEU A 441 -0.48 0.13 28.20
N ASN A 442 0.00 1.37 28.44
CA ASN A 442 0.96 1.68 29.50
C ASN A 442 0.24 1.93 30.84
N ASN A 443 -1.06 2.24 30.80
CA ASN A 443 -1.90 2.35 31.97
C ASN A 443 -2.36 0.96 32.42
N LYS A 444 -2.00 0.56 33.65
CA LYS A 444 -2.32 -0.78 34.16
C LYS A 444 -3.84 -1.07 34.16
N LEU A 445 -4.66 -0.10 34.52
CA LEU A 445 -6.13 -0.29 34.56
C LEU A 445 -6.70 -0.52 33.15
N GLU A 446 -6.29 0.29 32.17
CA GLU A 446 -6.74 0.13 30.78
C GLU A 446 -6.21 -1.15 30.16
N PHE A 447 -4.99 -1.58 30.52
CA PHE A 447 -4.43 -2.86 30.10
C PHE A 447 -5.22 -4.06 30.68
N ASP A 448 -5.55 -4.01 31.96
CA ASP A 448 -6.37 -5.05 32.63
C ASP A 448 -7.79 -5.08 32.05
N ASN A 449 -8.38 -3.90 31.79
CA ASN A 449 -9.68 -3.76 31.15
C ASN A 449 -9.68 -4.34 29.72
N PHE A 450 -8.67 -4.04 28.91
CA PHE A 450 -8.49 -4.66 27.59
C PHE A 450 -8.39 -6.18 27.68
N SER A 451 -7.57 -6.68 28.60
CA SER A 451 -7.37 -8.12 28.77
C SER A 451 -8.67 -8.85 29.15
N ASN A 452 -9.44 -8.25 30.04
CA ASN A 452 -10.73 -8.80 30.47
C ASN A 452 -11.79 -8.68 29.37
N LEU A 453 -11.80 -7.58 28.61
CA LEU A 453 -12.71 -7.40 27.48
C LEU A 453 -12.52 -8.52 26.44
N VAL A 454 -11.28 -8.81 26.02
CA VAL A 454 -10.99 -9.86 25.03
C VAL A 454 -11.45 -11.24 25.54
N LYS A 455 -11.20 -11.54 26.82
CA LYS A 455 -11.62 -12.81 27.43
C LYS A 455 -13.14 -12.94 27.49
N GLU A 456 -13.84 -11.90 27.96
CA GLU A 456 -15.30 -11.92 28.13
C GLU A 456 -16.00 -11.90 26.75
N MET A 457 -15.52 -11.11 25.82
CA MET A 457 -15.95 -11.12 24.42
C MET A 457 -15.89 -12.53 23.81
N SER A 458 -14.76 -13.23 24.00
CA SER A 458 -14.59 -14.57 23.48
C SER A 458 -15.66 -15.54 24.05
N ASN A 459 -15.97 -15.45 25.34
CA ASN A 459 -17.02 -16.26 25.96
C ASN A 459 -18.42 -15.90 25.44
N ILE A 460 -18.73 -14.61 25.31
CA ILE A 460 -20.04 -14.14 24.81
C ILE A 460 -20.24 -14.63 23.36
N VAL A 461 -19.28 -14.40 22.48
CA VAL A 461 -19.39 -14.80 21.07
C VAL A 461 -19.57 -16.33 20.96
N ALA A 462 -18.79 -17.10 21.74
CA ALA A 462 -18.92 -18.54 21.76
C ALA A 462 -20.30 -19.00 22.25
N SER A 463 -20.91 -18.33 23.25
CA SER A 463 -22.25 -18.66 23.77
C SER A 463 -23.36 -18.47 22.74
N TYR A 464 -23.21 -17.51 21.83
CA TYR A 464 -24.10 -17.35 20.65
C TYR A 464 -23.82 -18.37 19.54
N GLY A 465 -22.83 -19.26 19.71
CA GLY A 465 -22.39 -20.16 18.63
C GLY A 465 -21.68 -19.44 17.49
N GLY A 466 -21.28 -18.19 17.71
CA GLY A 466 -20.58 -17.34 16.76
C GLY A 466 -19.11 -17.72 16.56
N SER A 467 -18.36 -16.93 15.79
CA SER A 467 -16.91 -17.05 15.61
C SER A 467 -16.17 -15.89 16.25
N ILE A 468 -15.18 -16.21 17.08
CA ILE A 468 -14.36 -15.22 17.80
C ILE A 468 -13.43 -14.46 16.81
N LYS A 469 -13.15 -15.05 15.65
CA LYS A 469 -12.44 -14.43 14.53
C LYS A 469 -13.12 -14.75 13.22
N ALA A 470 -13.64 -13.70 12.57
CA ALA A 470 -14.38 -13.86 11.34
C ALA A 470 -13.45 -13.93 10.10
N GLU A 471 -12.52 -12.94 9.95
CA GLU A 471 -11.65 -12.83 8.78
C GLU A 471 -10.21 -12.36 9.07
N HIS A 472 -9.93 -11.82 10.28
CA HIS A 472 -8.58 -11.31 10.60
C HIS A 472 -7.56 -12.39 10.91
N GLY A 473 -8.01 -13.65 11.04
CA GLY A 473 -7.20 -14.80 11.45
C GLY A 473 -7.07 -14.91 12.97
N THR A 474 -6.90 -16.10 13.46
CA THR A 474 -6.72 -16.41 14.90
C THR A 474 -5.55 -15.60 15.49
N GLY A 475 -4.40 -15.62 14.79
CA GLY A 475 -3.18 -14.97 15.25
C GLY A 475 -2.75 -15.42 16.65
N ARG A 476 -2.13 -14.50 17.39
CA ARG A 476 -1.85 -14.61 18.81
C ARG A 476 -3.01 -14.09 19.67
N MET A 477 -3.83 -13.22 19.08
CA MET A 477 -4.89 -12.51 19.81
C MET A 477 -5.93 -13.45 20.40
N VAL A 478 -6.38 -14.44 19.65
CA VAL A 478 -7.39 -15.39 20.12
C VAL A 478 -6.91 -16.85 20.16
N ALA A 479 -5.63 -17.13 19.94
CA ALA A 479 -5.07 -18.47 20.07
C ALA A 479 -5.41 -19.16 21.44
N PRO A 480 -5.40 -18.45 22.59
CA PRO A 480 -5.82 -19.04 23.87
C PRO A 480 -7.30 -19.39 23.97
N PHE A 481 -8.13 -18.85 23.09
CA PHE A 481 -9.59 -18.97 23.12
C PHE A 481 -10.16 -19.90 22.05
N VAL A 482 -9.33 -20.55 21.24
CA VAL A 482 -9.77 -21.53 20.22
C VAL A 482 -10.56 -22.65 20.86
N GLU A 483 -10.12 -23.16 22.02
CA GLU A 483 -10.85 -24.19 22.78
C GLU A 483 -12.22 -23.68 23.28
N VAL A 484 -12.34 -22.40 23.64
CA VAL A 484 -13.60 -21.77 24.09
C VAL A 484 -14.65 -21.81 22.97
N GLU A 485 -14.25 -21.52 21.74
CA GLU A 485 -15.15 -21.54 20.59
C GLU A 485 -15.50 -22.95 20.13
N TRP A 486 -14.51 -23.82 20.06
CA TRP A 486 -14.64 -25.12 19.39
C TRP A 486 -14.93 -26.28 20.32
N GLY A 487 -14.74 -26.10 21.64
CA GLY A 487 -14.76 -27.18 22.62
C GLY A 487 -13.51 -28.07 22.56
N LYS A 488 -13.33 -28.88 23.58
CA LYS A 488 -12.10 -29.66 23.82
C LYS A 488 -11.75 -30.60 22.66
N GLN A 489 -12.74 -31.30 22.09
CA GLN A 489 -12.49 -32.30 21.06
C GLN A 489 -11.99 -31.69 19.75
N ALA A 490 -12.67 -30.66 19.22
CA ALA A 490 -12.24 -29.98 18.02
C ALA A 490 -10.90 -29.25 18.24
N TYR A 491 -10.64 -28.74 19.44
CA TYR A 491 -9.35 -28.12 19.77
C TYR A 491 -8.21 -29.16 19.73
N LEU A 492 -8.42 -30.36 20.23
CA LEU A 492 -7.44 -31.46 20.14
C LEU A 492 -7.14 -31.83 18.69
N ILE A 493 -8.13 -31.80 17.79
CA ILE A 493 -7.93 -31.99 16.35
C ILE A 493 -7.08 -30.89 15.77
N ASN A 494 -7.35 -29.63 16.13
CA ASN A 494 -6.50 -28.50 15.72
C ASN A 494 -5.02 -28.71 16.16
N LYS A 495 -4.79 -29.15 17.39
CA LYS A 495 -3.44 -29.50 17.87
C LYS A 495 -2.82 -30.68 17.09
N LYS A 496 -3.60 -31.70 16.79
CA LYS A 496 -3.17 -32.88 16.00
C LYS A 496 -2.76 -32.44 14.60
N ILE A 497 -3.56 -31.59 13.92
CA ILE A 497 -3.20 -30.99 12.61
C ILE A 497 -1.86 -30.30 12.68
N LYS A 498 -1.67 -29.37 13.63
CA LYS A 498 -0.37 -28.67 13.78
C LYS A 498 0.79 -29.66 13.93
N SER A 499 0.62 -30.70 14.77
CA SER A 499 1.69 -31.64 15.07
C SER A 499 2.07 -32.58 13.90
N ILE A 500 1.13 -32.91 13.01
CA ILE A 500 1.41 -33.74 11.83
C ILE A 500 2.09 -32.94 10.70
N PHE A 501 1.80 -31.65 10.57
CA PHE A 501 2.43 -30.80 9.57
C PHE A 501 3.78 -30.23 10.03
N ASP A 502 3.94 -29.96 11.33
CA ASP A 502 5.10 -29.29 11.91
C ASP A 502 5.42 -29.86 13.30
N LYS A 503 6.00 -31.02 13.32
CA LYS A 503 6.30 -31.79 14.54
C LYS A 503 7.15 -31.03 15.56
N ASP A 504 8.11 -30.22 15.08
CA ASP A 504 9.05 -29.49 15.92
C ASP A 504 8.54 -28.06 16.26
N ASN A 505 7.32 -27.71 15.84
CA ASN A 505 6.69 -26.40 16.04
C ASN A 505 7.61 -25.23 15.59
N LEU A 506 8.23 -25.35 14.42
CA LEU A 506 9.15 -24.35 13.87
C LEU A 506 8.45 -23.29 13.03
N PHE A 507 7.29 -23.60 12.45
CA PHE A 507 6.54 -22.70 11.57
C PHE A 507 5.58 -21.84 12.39
N ASN A 508 5.92 -20.56 12.52
CA ASN A 508 5.09 -19.53 13.15
C ASN A 508 4.49 -19.97 14.52
N PRO A 509 5.33 -20.35 15.50
CA PRO A 509 4.84 -20.83 16.80
C PRO A 509 3.97 -19.80 17.51
N ASP A 510 3.09 -20.27 18.40
CA ASP A 510 2.13 -19.46 19.17
C ASP A 510 1.09 -18.69 18.34
N VAL A 511 0.94 -19.07 17.08
CA VAL A 511 -0.10 -18.58 16.16
C VAL A 511 -1.09 -19.73 15.91
N ILE A 512 -2.38 -19.45 16.00
CA ILE A 512 -3.51 -20.39 15.96
C ILE A 512 -3.55 -21.30 17.20
N ILE A 513 -2.45 -21.95 17.51
CA ILE A 513 -2.31 -22.85 18.68
C ILE A 513 -1.22 -22.33 19.59
N SER A 514 -1.54 -22.11 20.85
CA SER A 514 -0.57 -21.75 21.89
C SER A 514 -0.94 -22.41 23.22
N ASP A 515 0.08 -22.90 23.92
CA ASP A 515 -0.07 -23.37 25.30
C ASP A 515 0.02 -22.21 26.33
N ASP A 516 0.47 -21.03 25.87
CA ASP A 516 0.54 -19.81 26.68
C ASP A 516 -0.82 -19.10 26.69
N LYS A 517 -1.54 -19.25 27.80
CA LYS A 517 -2.87 -18.64 27.99
C LYS A 517 -2.86 -17.10 27.99
N ASP A 518 -1.70 -16.49 28.18
CA ASP A 518 -1.51 -15.04 28.24
C ASP A 518 -0.85 -14.46 26.99
N ILE A 519 -0.62 -15.25 25.93
CA ILE A 519 0.06 -14.80 24.72
C ILE A 519 -0.59 -13.57 24.09
N TYR A 520 -1.92 -13.43 24.16
CA TYR A 520 -2.72 -12.35 23.58
C TYR A 520 -2.44 -10.98 24.19
N LYS A 521 -1.88 -10.90 25.38
CA LYS A 521 -1.55 -9.67 26.13
C LYS A 521 -0.04 -9.48 26.34
N LYS A 522 0.81 -10.33 25.74
CA LYS A 522 2.27 -10.21 25.81
C LYS A 522 2.83 -9.46 24.62
N ASN A 523 3.99 -8.83 24.83
CA ASN A 523 4.73 -8.12 23.77
C ASN A 523 3.85 -7.08 23.02
N ILE A 524 3.13 -6.28 23.75
CA ILE A 524 2.29 -5.20 23.19
C ILE A 524 3.14 -3.97 22.86
N LYS A 525 2.86 -3.32 21.73
CA LYS A 525 3.52 -2.08 21.31
C LYS A 525 3.29 -0.96 22.31
N GLN A 526 4.36 -0.30 22.71
CA GLN A 526 4.30 0.93 23.47
C GLN A 526 4.36 2.13 22.53
N ALA A 527 3.39 3.02 22.60
CA ALA A 527 3.33 4.19 21.76
C ALA A 527 4.24 5.29 22.33
N SER A 528 5.31 5.65 21.59
CA SER A 528 6.17 6.79 21.93
C SER A 528 5.83 7.97 21.01
N TRP A 529 5.76 9.18 21.63
CA TRP A 529 5.44 10.41 20.91
C TRP A 529 6.63 10.91 20.09
N ILE A 530 6.44 11.19 18.80
CA ILE A 530 7.49 11.69 17.90
C ILE A 530 7.13 12.99 17.18
N ASP A 531 5.92 13.09 16.65
CA ASP A 531 5.42 14.24 15.88
C ASP A 531 3.91 14.12 15.77
N GLU A 532 3.17 15.24 15.83
CA GLU A 532 1.71 15.27 15.85
C GLU A 532 1.08 14.44 14.71
N LYS A 533 1.51 14.65 13.46
CA LYS A 533 0.98 13.91 12.30
C LYS A 533 1.50 12.46 12.24
N LEU A 534 2.78 12.24 12.55
CA LEU A 534 3.34 10.89 12.49
C LEU A 534 2.79 9.97 13.58
N ASN A 535 2.34 10.52 14.69
CA ASN A 535 1.75 9.74 15.78
C ASN A 535 0.39 9.12 15.41
N THR A 536 -0.34 9.69 14.46
CA THR A 536 -1.58 9.09 13.97
C THR A 536 -1.34 7.79 13.18
N CYS A 537 -0.10 7.48 12.78
CA CYS A 537 0.25 6.26 12.05
C CYS A 537 -0.08 5.01 12.85
N MET A 538 -0.93 4.13 12.29
CA MET A 538 -1.27 2.82 12.83
C MET A 538 -0.45 1.67 12.23
N GLU A 539 0.59 1.97 11.45
CA GLU A 539 1.50 0.98 10.85
C GLU A 539 0.83 -0.03 9.88
N CYS A 540 -0.28 0.33 9.26
CA CYS A 540 -1.04 -0.54 8.34
C CYS A 540 -0.30 -0.95 7.06
N GLY A 541 0.76 -0.23 6.64
CA GLY A 541 1.60 -0.58 5.50
C GLY A 541 1.13 -0.09 4.13
N PHE A 542 0.00 0.61 4.01
CA PHE A 542 -0.51 1.09 2.71
C PHE A 542 0.47 2.01 1.98
N CYS A 543 1.29 2.77 2.70
CA CYS A 543 2.31 3.65 2.14
C CYS A 543 3.51 2.93 1.51
N GLU A 544 3.65 1.60 1.68
CA GLU A 544 4.85 0.88 1.26
C GLU A 544 4.90 0.61 -0.25
N ARG A 545 3.75 0.27 -0.87
CA ARG A 545 3.67 -0.12 -2.29
C ARG A 545 4.35 0.88 -3.22
N PHE A 546 4.05 2.16 -3.05
CA PHE A 546 4.49 3.22 -3.96
C PHE A 546 5.78 3.91 -3.54
N CYS A 547 6.36 3.52 -2.40
CA CYS A 547 7.58 4.14 -1.91
C CYS A 547 8.79 3.75 -2.79
N PRO A 548 9.54 4.71 -3.36
CA PRO A 548 10.69 4.41 -4.22
C PRO A 548 11.83 3.69 -3.49
N SER A 549 11.88 3.73 -2.15
CA SER A 549 12.86 2.98 -1.35
C SER A 549 12.39 1.58 -0.93
N ASN A 550 11.16 1.20 -1.28
CA ASN A 550 10.70 -0.17 -1.11
C ASN A 550 11.60 -1.11 -1.91
N GLU A 551 12.04 -2.24 -1.39
CA GLU A 551 13.06 -3.16 -1.94
C GLU A 551 14.52 -2.65 -1.89
N TYR A 552 14.76 -1.38 -1.59
CA TYR A 552 16.12 -0.83 -1.51
C TYR A 552 16.59 -0.67 -0.06
N THR A 553 15.78 -0.02 0.79
CA THR A 553 16.07 0.16 2.20
C THR A 553 14.83 -0.13 3.04
N ILE A 554 14.25 0.89 3.66
CA ILE A 554 13.02 0.79 4.46
C ILE A 554 11.96 1.77 3.96
N THR A 555 10.72 1.52 4.34
CA THR A 555 9.50 2.20 3.90
C THR A 555 9.07 3.30 4.88
N PRO A 556 8.09 4.16 4.55
CA PRO A 556 7.60 5.18 5.48
C PRO A 556 7.09 4.61 6.81
N ARG A 557 6.30 3.52 6.81
CA ARG A 557 5.86 2.82 8.02
C ARG A 557 7.06 2.44 8.90
N GLN A 558 8.05 1.80 8.31
CA GLN A 558 9.25 1.33 8.98
C GLN A 558 10.09 2.48 9.53
N ARG A 559 10.15 3.62 8.81
CA ARG A 559 10.84 4.84 9.29
C ARG A 559 10.15 5.43 10.50
N ILE A 560 8.81 5.52 10.48
CA ILE A 560 8.03 6.01 11.62
C ILE A 560 8.26 5.13 12.83
N ALA A 561 8.25 3.80 12.67
CA ALA A 561 8.51 2.86 13.74
C ALA A 561 9.93 3.02 14.32
N ILE A 562 10.95 3.18 13.47
CA ILE A 562 12.33 3.46 13.92
C ILE A 562 12.40 4.76 14.74
N LEU A 563 11.68 5.81 14.33
CA LEU A 563 11.65 7.06 15.10
C LEU A 563 10.99 6.89 16.47
N ARG A 564 9.89 6.12 16.56
CA ARG A 564 9.24 5.75 17.82
C ARG A 564 10.20 4.98 18.71
N GLU A 565 10.92 4.01 18.14
CA GLU A 565 11.89 3.20 18.89
C GLU A 565 13.05 4.04 19.40
N ILE A 566 13.58 4.98 18.61
CA ILE A 566 14.59 5.92 19.08
C ILE A 566 14.09 6.66 20.33
N LYS A 567 12.87 7.21 20.28
CA LYS A 567 12.29 7.93 21.41
C LYS A 567 12.09 7.04 22.63
N ARG A 568 11.60 5.81 22.43
CA ARG A 568 11.45 4.84 23.51
C ARG A 568 12.82 4.50 24.16
N LEU A 569 13.84 4.22 23.37
CA LEU A 569 15.17 3.90 23.88
C LEU A 569 15.85 5.10 24.56
N GLU A 570 15.60 6.34 24.08
CA GLU A 570 16.11 7.55 24.69
C GLU A 570 15.49 7.83 26.08
N SER A 571 14.28 7.30 26.37
CA SER A 571 13.64 7.41 27.68
C SER A 571 14.15 6.38 28.70
N LEU A 572 14.90 5.37 28.27
CA LEU A 572 15.44 4.29 29.08
C LEU A 572 16.93 4.54 29.36
N ASN A 573 17.39 4.25 30.58
CA ASN A 573 18.76 4.53 30.99
C ASN A 573 19.65 3.29 31.13
N ASP A 574 19.16 2.11 30.76
CA ASP A 574 19.91 0.87 30.83
C ASP A 574 20.91 0.70 29.67
N ASP A 575 21.91 -0.14 29.87
CA ASP A 575 23.00 -0.32 28.91
C ASP A 575 22.55 -1.08 27.63
N GLU A 576 21.56 -1.94 27.72
CA GLU A 576 21.00 -2.65 26.58
C GLU A 576 20.29 -1.65 25.64
N SER A 577 19.49 -0.74 26.20
CA SER A 577 18.81 0.32 25.44
C SER A 577 19.80 1.27 24.78
N LYS A 578 20.89 1.63 25.46
CA LYS A 578 21.99 2.44 24.88
C LYS A 578 22.68 1.73 23.73
N ALA A 579 22.93 0.42 23.84
CA ALA A 579 23.53 -0.38 22.77
C ALA A 579 22.61 -0.46 21.53
N LYS A 580 21.31 -0.71 21.72
CA LYS A 580 20.30 -0.71 20.65
C LYS A 580 20.18 0.66 19.97
N LEU A 581 20.18 1.74 20.74
CA LEU A 581 20.15 3.10 20.22
C LEU A 581 21.39 3.42 19.38
N LYS A 582 22.57 2.98 19.83
CA LYS A 582 23.82 3.13 19.08
C LYS A 582 23.78 2.39 17.75
N ASP A 583 23.23 1.18 17.72
CA ASP A 583 23.05 0.41 16.49
C ASP A 583 22.10 1.12 15.52
N ILE A 584 20.95 1.59 15.99
CA ILE A 584 20.00 2.37 15.14
C ILE A 584 20.69 3.61 14.58
N LYS A 585 21.38 4.40 15.40
CA LYS A 585 22.06 5.65 14.98
C LYS A 585 23.14 5.40 13.92
N LYS A 586 23.80 4.25 13.93
CA LYS A 586 24.77 3.83 12.90
C LYS A 586 24.13 3.75 11.51
N TYR A 587 22.91 3.23 11.42
CA TYR A 587 22.21 3.03 10.14
C TYR A 587 21.24 4.18 9.80
N TYR A 588 20.95 5.09 10.75
CA TYR A 588 19.90 6.09 10.64
C TYR A 588 19.95 6.91 9.35
N ASN A 589 21.10 7.49 9.05
CA ASN A 589 21.25 8.34 7.85
C ASN A 589 20.91 7.57 6.56
N HIS A 590 21.39 6.32 6.43
CA HIS A 590 21.13 5.51 5.25
C HIS A 590 19.68 5.06 5.17
N LEU A 591 19.13 4.49 6.24
CA LEU A 591 17.80 3.89 6.23
C LEU A 591 16.68 4.92 6.28
N VAL A 592 16.80 5.93 7.14
CA VAL A 592 15.71 6.85 7.44
C VAL A 592 15.74 8.09 6.56
N ASP A 593 16.88 8.79 6.46
CA ASP A 593 16.95 10.09 5.78
C ASP A 593 17.41 10.01 4.33
N SER A 594 18.62 9.53 4.05
CA SER A 594 19.22 9.67 2.71
C SER A 594 18.51 8.84 1.63
N SER A 595 17.88 7.73 1.99
CA SER A 595 17.06 6.91 1.09
C SER A 595 15.62 7.41 0.94
N CYS A 596 15.19 8.42 1.70
CA CYS A 596 13.91 9.10 1.44
C CYS A 596 14.06 10.08 0.28
N ALA A 597 13.26 9.88 -0.78
CA ALA A 597 13.21 10.78 -1.94
C ALA A 597 12.56 12.14 -1.64
N ALA A 598 11.95 12.32 -0.46
CA ALA A 598 11.11 13.47 -0.11
C ALA A 598 10.02 13.79 -1.16
N CYS A 599 9.50 12.77 -1.83
CA CYS A 599 8.52 12.92 -2.91
C CYS A 599 7.07 13.10 -2.41
N GLY A 600 6.77 12.69 -1.17
CA GLY A 600 5.45 12.76 -0.55
C GLY A 600 4.43 11.74 -1.08
N VAL A 601 4.83 10.78 -1.90
CA VAL A 601 3.92 9.74 -2.44
C VAL A 601 3.26 8.90 -1.35
N CYS A 602 3.90 8.75 -0.20
CA CYS A 602 3.34 8.02 0.94
C CYS A 602 2.00 8.61 1.44
N SER A 603 1.74 9.90 1.24
CA SER A 603 0.47 10.52 1.64
C SER A 603 -0.70 10.13 0.75
N PHE A 604 -0.48 9.79 -0.53
CA PHE A 604 -1.57 9.45 -1.47
C PHE A 604 -2.24 8.12 -1.13
N SER A 605 -1.47 7.16 -0.63
CA SER A 605 -1.98 5.85 -0.25
C SER A 605 -2.30 5.76 1.26
N CYS A 606 -1.92 6.76 2.03
CA CYS A 606 -2.24 6.82 3.45
C CYS A 606 -3.66 7.36 3.65
N PRO A 607 -4.57 6.60 4.28
CA PRO A 607 -5.94 7.08 4.53
C PRO A 607 -5.97 8.35 5.40
N LEU A 608 -4.92 8.58 6.20
CA LEU A 608 -4.74 9.76 7.06
C LEU A 608 -3.89 10.87 6.43
N GLY A 609 -3.49 10.71 5.16
CA GLY A 609 -2.67 11.70 4.46
C GLY A 609 -1.28 11.91 5.06
N ILE A 610 -0.74 10.97 5.87
CA ILE A 610 0.56 11.12 6.53
C ILE A 610 1.66 11.23 5.48
N ASN A 611 2.38 12.34 5.50
CA ASN A 611 3.47 12.63 4.60
C ASN A 611 4.83 12.57 5.33
N PHE A 612 5.51 11.45 5.26
CA PHE A 612 6.84 11.32 5.86
C PHE A 612 7.87 12.27 5.23
N ALA A 613 7.65 12.73 3.99
CA ALA A 613 8.58 13.66 3.34
C ALA A 613 8.68 15.00 4.08
N ASP A 614 7.59 15.50 4.65
CA ASP A 614 7.57 16.76 5.40
C ASP A 614 8.44 16.67 6.66
N PHE A 615 8.34 15.55 7.38
CA PHE A 615 9.22 15.26 8.51
C PHE A 615 10.69 15.16 8.08
N SER A 616 10.98 14.42 6.99
CA SER A 616 12.35 14.28 6.48
C SER A 616 12.96 15.63 6.08
N LEU A 617 12.17 16.50 5.45
CA LEU A 617 12.62 17.86 5.10
C LEU A 617 12.85 18.72 6.34
N LYS A 618 11.94 18.68 7.33
CA LYS A 618 12.11 19.37 8.61
C LYS A 618 13.38 18.90 9.34
N TYR A 619 13.59 17.59 9.38
CA TYR A 619 14.80 17.00 9.97
C TYR A 619 16.07 17.49 9.27
N ARG A 620 16.10 17.50 7.92
CA ARG A 620 17.22 18.00 7.13
C ARG A 620 17.50 19.48 7.38
N LYS A 621 16.45 20.32 7.45
CA LYS A 621 16.58 21.74 7.79
C LYS A 621 17.27 21.95 9.13
N ASN A 622 16.88 21.19 10.15
CA ASN A 622 17.41 21.31 11.50
C ASN A 622 18.85 20.76 11.66
N ASN A 623 19.26 19.86 10.77
CA ASN A 623 20.57 19.19 10.86
C ASN A 623 21.56 19.58 9.74
N ILE A 624 21.35 20.71 9.11
CA ILE A 624 22.27 21.23 8.08
C ILE A 624 23.59 21.68 8.70
N GLY A 625 24.71 21.16 8.19
CA GLY A 625 26.03 21.52 8.69
C GLY A 625 26.42 22.97 8.35
N PHE A 626 27.27 23.57 9.19
CA PHE A 626 27.70 24.96 9.06
C PHE A 626 28.30 25.27 7.68
N ILE A 627 29.20 24.41 7.17
CA ILE A 627 29.79 24.57 5.83
C ILE A 627 28.72 24.57 4.74
N SER A 628 27.76 23.67 4.84
CA SER A 628 26.65 23.58 3.89
C SER A 628 25.77 24.85 3.90
N LYS A 629 25.57 25.46 5.06
CA LYS A 629 24.87 26.75 5.18
C LYS A 629 25.62 27.88 4.46
N ILE A 630 26.94 27.97 4.66
CA ILE A 630 27.78 28.97 3.97
C ILE A 630 27.73 28.80 2.45
N LEU A 631 27.95 27.56 1.97
CA LEU A 631 27.93 27.24 0.54
C LEU A 631 26.55 27.48 -0.08
N GLY A 632 25.47 27.11 0.61
CA GLY A 632 24.11 27.35 0.18
C GLY A 632 23.80 28.83 0.04
N ASN A 633 24.21 29.67 1.02
CA ASN A 633 24.05 31.13 0.95
C ASN A 633 24.85 31.77 -0.17
N LEU A 634 26.09 31.32 -0.38
CA LEU A 634 26.92 31.83 -1.50
C LEU A 634 26.30 31.44 -2.85
N ALA A 635 25.84 30.20 -2.99
CA ALA A 635 25.17 29.74 -4.19
C ALA A 635 23.86 30.52 -4.49
N TYR A 636 23.06 30.81 -3.46
CA TYR A 636 21.84 31.59 -3.61
C TYR A 636 22.11 33.04 -3.99
N LYS A 637 23.02 33.72 -3.28
CA LYS A 637 23.42 35.11 -3.58
C LYS A 637 23.97 35.28 -5.00
N ASN A 638 24.63 34.25 -5.53
CA ASN A 638 25.22 34.24 -6.86
C ASN A 638 24.55 33.23 -7.78
N HIS A 639 23.23 33.17 -7.77
CA HIS A 639 22.45 32.14 -8.46
C HIS A 639 22.83 31.94 -9.92
N GLU A 640 22.96 33.02 -10.69
CA GLU A 640 23.38 32.96 -12.11
C GLU A 640 24.80 32.40 -12.28
N LYS A 641 25.74 32.79 -11.41
CA LYS A 641 27.11 32.24 -11.46
C LYS A 641 27.09 30.76 -11.11
N THR A 642 26.25 30.34 -10.16
CA THR A 642 26.06 28.94 -9.78
C THR A 642 25.53 28.12 -10.96
N LEU A 643 24.57 28.64 -11.73
CA LEU A 643 24.09 27.98 -12.94
C LEU A 643 25.16 27.88 -14.03
N LYS A 644 26.01 28.93 -14.21
CA LYS A 644 27.16 28.88 -15.14
C LYS A 644 28.17 27.81 -14.75
N ILE A 645 28.45 27.65 -13.45
CA ILE A 645 29.33 26.58 -12.94
C ILE A 645 28.68 25.22 -13.20
N ALA A 646 27.38 25.05 -12.96
CA ALA A 646 26.65 23.83 -13.23
C ALA A 646 26.69 23.45 -14.72
N LYS A 647 26.47 24.44 -15.62
CA LYS A 647 26.61 24.25 -17.08
C LYS A 647 28.03 23.82 -17.47
N PHE A 648 29.05 24.45 -16.91
CA PHE A 648 30.45 24.10 -17.13
C PHE A 648 30.78 22.68 -16.67
N SER A 649 30.32 22.32 -15.48
CA SER A 649 30.47 20.93 -14.96
C SER A 649 29.76 19.92 -15.86
N LEU A 650 28.59 20.22 -16.36
CA LEU A 650 27.85 19.38 -17.32
C LEU A 650 28.59 19.27 -18.66
N SER A 651 29.20 20.34 -19.15
CA SER A 651 30.01 20.30 -20.39
C SER A 651 31.21 19.37 -20.27
N ILE A 652 31.84 19.37 -19.09
CA ILE A 652 32.93 18.42 -18.76
C ILE A 652 32.40 16.99 -18.75
N ALA A 653 31.31 16.74 -18.04
CA ALA A 653 30.69 15.41 -17.97
C ALA A 653 30.31 14.89 -19.40
N ASN A 654 29.77 15.74 -20.26
CA ASN A 654 29.44 15.42 -21.66
C ASN A 654 30.68 15.08 -22.51
N LYS A 655 31.86 15.65 -22.22
CA LYS A 655 33.10 15.29 -22.91
C LYS A 655 33.63 13.92 -22.46
N PHE A 656 33.48 13.57 -21.21
CA PHE A 656 33.90 12.26 -20.68
C PHE A 656 32.97 11.13 -21.12
N ASP A 657 31.70 11.39 -21.33
CA ASP A 657 30.71 10.41 -21.83
C ASP A 657 31.10 9.87 -23.22
N ASN A 658 31.79 10.68 -24.04
CA ASN A 658 32.31 10.30 -25.34
C ASN A 658 33.59 9.46 -25.31
N LEU A 659 34.23 9.25 -24.16
CA LEU A 659 35.57 8.66 -24.04
C LEU A 659 35.60 7.22 -23.54
N SER A 660 34.45 6.49 -23.45
CA SER A 660 34.33 5.09 -22.95
C SER A 660 35.12 4.77 -21.65
N LEU A 661 35.31 5.74 -20.77
CA LEU A 661 35.99 5.63 -19.48
C LEU A 661 35.09 5.09 -18.35
N ASP A 662 33.91 4.54 -18.70
CA ASP A 662 32.83 4.17 -17.80
C ASP A 662 33.23 3.28 -16.63
N ASN A 663 34.09 2.30 -16.85
CA ASN A 663 34.46 1.34 -15.80
C ASN A 663 35.45 1.89 -14.75
N LYS A 664 36.26 2.91 -15.09
CA LYS A 664 37.23 3.51 -14.13
C LYS A 664 36.58 4.63 -13.31
N LEU A 665 35.72 5.43 -13.93
CA LEU A 665 34.93 6.47 -13.26
C LEU A 665 33.86 5.87 -12.35
N GLU A 666 33.25 4.74 -12.72
CA GLU A 666 32.30 4.04 -11.86
C GLU A 666 32.97 3.49 -10.59
N LYS A 667 34.20 2.95 -10.68
CA LYS A 667 34.99 2.55 -9.51
C LYS A 667 35.39 3.73 -8.65
N ALA A 668 35.81 4.86 -9.26
CA ALA A 668 36.16 6.08 -8.55
C ALA A 668 34.92 6.75 -7.90
N SER A 669 33.75 6.74 -8.57
CA SER A 669 32.51 7.28 -8.00
C SER A 669 31.94 6.44 -6.86
N ASN A 670 32.24 5.13 -6.85
CA ASN A 670 31.92 4.27 -5.72
C ASN A 670 32.78 4.56 -4.51
N PHE A 671 33.99 5.07 -4.71
CA PHE A 671 34.92 5.43 -3.64
C PHE A 671 34.73 6.88 -3.16
N LEU A 672 34.40 7.80 -4.07
CA LEU A 672 34.15 9.22 -3.79
C LEU A 672 32.68 9.54 -4.13
N SER A 673 31.79 9.50 -3.14
CA SER A 673 30.35 9.84 -3.29
C SER A 673 30.05 11.28 -3.76
N ILE A 674 31.03 12.00 -4.23
CA ILE A 674 31.01 13.42 -4.69
C ILE A 674 30.97 13.51 -6.22
N ILE A 675 31.37 12.45 -6.95
CA ILE A 675 31.42 12.46 -8.41
C ILE A 675 30.06 11.98 -8.97
N PRO A 676 29.41 12.76 -9.86
CA PRO A 676 28.19 12.30 -10.54
C PRO A 676 28.46 11.04 -11.33
N ARG A 677 27.53 10.07 -11.27
CA ARG A 677 27.64 8.88 -12.12
C ARG A 677 27.21 9.22 -13.53
N THR A 678 27.94 8.70 -14.52
CA THR A 678 27.58 8.81 -15.93
C THR A 678 26.26 8.11 -16.20
N ARG A 679 25.44 8.69 -17.09
CA ARG A 679 24.13 8.17 -17.46
C ARG A 679 23.97 8.22 -18.99
N ALA A 680 23.35 7.17 -19.54
CA ALA A 680 23.15 7.05 -20.99
C ALA A 680 22.34 8.20 -21.60
N TYR A 681 21.47 8.83 -20.80
CA TYR A 681 20.62 9.97 -21.17
C TYR A 681 20.99 11.26 -20.44
N LEU A 682 22.29 11.45 -20.16
CA LEU A 682 22.77 12.69 -19.56
C LEU A 682 22.43 13.88 -20.51
N PRO A 683 21.80 14.94 -20.01
CA PRO A 683 21.41 16.07 -20.87
C PRO A 683 22.63 16.82 -21.42
N LYS A 684 22.46 17.54 -22.52
CA LYS A 684 23.42 18.51 -23.04
C LYS A 684 23.27 19.86 -22.34
N VAL A 685 24.29 20.68 -22.42
CA VAL A 685 24.23 22.06 -21.93
C VAL A 685 23.24 22.87 -22.77
N ASN A 686 22.32 23.54 -22.09
CA ASN A 686 21.39 24.46 -22.74
C ASN A 686 22.04 25.85 -22.87
N ASP A 687 22.28 26.26 -24.09
CA ASP A 687 22.86 27.56 -24.49
C ASP A 687 21.83 28.50 -25.14
N TYR A 688 20.54 28.11 -25.10
CA TYR A 688 19.47 28.90 -25.69
C TYR A 688 19.32 30.27 -25.00
N GLU A 689 19.34 31.36 -25.82
CA GLU A 689 19.14 32.73 -25.33
C GLU A 689 17.66 33.04 -25.17
N LEU A 690 17.26 33.43 -23.99
CA LEU A 690 15.88 33.80 -23.65
C LEU A 690 15.60 35.24 -24.14
N LYS A 691 14.72 35.42 -25.14
CA LYS A 691 14.33 36.72 -25.68
C LYS A 691 12.82 36.93 -25.57
N SER A 692 12.39 37.83 -24.71
CA SER A 692 10.98 38.19 -24.55
C SER A 692 10.37 38.75 -25.82
N ARG A 693 9.14 38.29 -26.14
CA ARG A 693 8.36 38.78 -27.30
C ARG A 693 6.94 39.09 -26.85
N LYS A 694 6.64 40.37 -26.68
CA LYS A 694 5.31 40.82 -26.23
C LYS A 694 4.30 40.83 -27.40
N ARG A 695 3.03 40.53 -27.05
CA ARG A 695 1.86 40.57 -27.91
C ARG A 695 0.65 41.10 -27.10
N ALA A 696 -0.53 41.16 -27.68
CA ALA A 696 -1.73 41.59 -26.99
C ALA A 696 -2.05 40.69 -25.78
N CYS A 697 -1.87 39.38 -25.92
CA CYS A 697 -1.97 38.42 -24.81
C CYS A 697 -0.57 37.88 -24.53
N ASN A 698 -0.14 37.91 -23.26
CA ASN A 698 1.20 37.49 -22.86
C ASN A 698 1.13 36.45 -21.73
N VAL A 699 2.21 35.69 -21.63
CA VAL A 699 2.46 34.77 -20.50
C VAL A 699 3.86 35.05 -19.96
N VAL A 700 4.00 35.03 -18.64
CA VAL A 700 5.32 35.09 -17.99
C VAL A 700 5.86 33.68 -17.86
N TYR A 701 6.94 33.40 -18.57
CA TYR A 701 7.59 32.11 -18.52
C TYR A 701 8.71 32.10 -17.47
N PHE A 702 8.42 31.43 -16.35
CA PHE A 702 9.36 31.23 -15.26
C PHE A 702 10.14 29.93 -15.51
N THR A 703 11.23 30.00 -16.25
CA THR A 703 12.06 28.87 -16.61
C THR A 703 12.75 28.29 -15.37
N SER A 704 12.63 26.99 -15.16
CA SER A 704 13.30 26.27 -14.04
C SER A 704 14.83 26.28 -14.21
N CYS A 705 15.57 26.21 -13.10
CA CYS A 705 17.04 26.14 -13.10
C CYS A 705 17.55 24.93 -13.91
N LEU A 706 16.80 23.83 -13.90
CA LEU A 706 17.13 22.64 -14.67
C LEU A 706 17.02 22.89 -16.15
N ASN A 707 15.91 23.44 -16.64
CA ASN A 707 15.69 23.70 -18.06
C ASN A 707 16.52 24.89 -18.56
N LYS A 708 16.90 25.86 -17.70
CA LYS A 708 17.95 26.84 -18.01
C LYS A 708 19.31 26.15 -18.30
N SER A 709 19.57 24.99 -17.68
CA SER A 709 20.88 24.32 -17.79
C SER A 709 20.89 23.12 -18.73
N PHE A 710 19.75 22.44 -18.91
CA PHE A 710 19.61 21.18 -19.62
C PHE A 710 18.85 21.31 -20.93
N LYS A 711 19.39 20.73 -21.99
CA LYS A 711 18.66 20.42 -23.21
C LYS A 711 18.78 18.93 -23.55
N PRO A 712 17.84 18.35 -24.33
CA PRO A 712 17.89 16.94 -24.73
C PRO A 712 19.23 16.55 -25.37
N ASN A 713 19.69 15.32 -25.13
CA ASN A 713 20.87 14.77 -25.80
C ASN A 713 20.51 14.12 -27.15
N GLU A 714 21.49 13.60 -27.88
CA GLU A 714 21.33 13.03 -29.20
C GLU A 714 20.44 11.77 -29.25
N LYS A 715 20.24 11.10 -28.12
CA LYS A 715 19.38 9.90 -28.02
C LYS A 715 17.90 10.24 -27.82
N MET A 716 17.58 11.49 -27.52
CA MET A 716 16.21 11.95 -27.36
C MET A 716 15.54 12.15 -28.74
N HIS A 717 14.22 12.02 -28.79
CA HIS A 717 13.46 12.13 -30.04
C HIS A 717 13.54 13.55 -30.62
N ASP A 718 13.20 14.57 -29.82
CA ASP A 718 13.36 15.97 -30.17
C ASP A 718 14.59 16.54 -29.43
N LYS A 719 15.43 17.31 -30.11
CA LYS A 719 16.69 17.83 -29.60
C LYS A 719 16.64 19.30 -29.22
N ARG A 720 15.50 19.94 -29.49
CA ARG A 720 15.28 21.34 -29.10
C ARG A 720 15.18 21.43 -27.57
N SER A 721 15.56 22.58 -27.02
CA SER A 721 15.27 22.85 -25.61
C SER A 721 13.76 22.99 -25.37
N LEU A 722 13.30 22.80 -24.13
CA LEU A 722 11.88 22.97 -23.80
C LEU A 722 11.41 24.41 -24.02
N GLN A 723 12.32 25.38 -23.89
CA GLN A 723 12.06 26.79 -24.21
C GLN A 723 11.72 27.01 -25.70
N GLU A 724 12.50 26.43 -26.60
CA GLU A 724 12.24 26.48 -28.05
C GLU A 724 10.88 25.88 -28.40
N VAL A 725 10.53 24.73 -27.76
CA VAL A 725 9.24 24.09 -27.96
C VAL A 725 8.09 24.93 -27.43
N PHE A 726 8.23 25.52 -26.25
CA PHE A 726 7.19 26.41 -25.70
C PHE A 726 7.03 27.70 -26.51
N GLU A 727 8.14 28.29 -27.01
CA GLU A 727 8.07 29.43 -27.94
C GLU A 727 7.34 29.05 -29.23
N SER A 728 7.61 27.86 -29.78
CA SER A 728 6.90 27.35 -30.96
C SER A 728 5.40 27.29 -30.72
N LEU A 729 4.98 26.68 -29.60
CA LEU A 729 3.57 26.58 -29.21
C LEU A 729 2.91 27.94 -29.01
N CYS A 730 3.57 28.86 -28.30
CA CYS A 730 3.08 30.21 -28.11
C CYS A 730 2.97 31.00 -29.43
N LYS A 731 3.93 30.81 -30.36
CA LYS A 731 3.87 31.41 -31.70
C LYS A 731 2.68 30.88 -32.49
N LYS A 732 2.44 29.56 -32.47
CA LYS A 732 1.27 28.94 -33.11
C LYS A 732 -0.05 29.44 -32.50
N ALA A 733 -0.13 29.58 -31.16
CA ALA A 733 -1.31 30.05 -30.44
C ALA A 733 -1.46 31.60 -30.41
N ASN A 734 -0.57 32.38 -31.04
CA ASN A 734 -0.55 33.83 -31.04
C ASN A 734 -0.43 34.48 -29.63
N ILE A 735 0.39 33.88 -28.75
CA ILE A 735 0.66 34.33 -27.37
C ILE A 735 2.08 34.91 -27.31
N GLY A 736 2.25 36.08 -26.65
CA GLY A 736 3.56 36.65 -26.34
C GLY A 736 4.19 36.01 -25.12
N ILE A 737 5.52 36.01 -25.06
CA ILE A 737 6.29 35.45 -23.95
C ILE A 737 7.13 36.55 -23.31
N ILE A 738 7.04 36.67 -22.00
CA ILE A 738 7.88 37.46 -21.14
C ILE A 738 8.68 36.50 -20.26
N TYR A 739 9.99 36.50 -20.36
CA TYR A 739 10.82 35.67 -19.49
C TYR A 739 11.01 36.33 -18.14
N ALA A 740 10.85 35.52 -17.10
CA ALA A 740 11.21 35.92 -15.73
C ALA A 740 12.74 36.13 -15.62
N PRO A 741 13.20 37.04 -14.75
CA PRO A 741 14.62 37.31 -14.53
C PRO A 741 15.44 36.05 -14.23
N ASN A 742 16.67 35.99 -14.73
CA ASN A 742 17.53 34.81 -14.64
C ASN A 742 17.99 34.49 -13.21
N ASP A 743 18.02 35.47 -12.35
CA ASP A 743 18.43 35.38 -10.95
C ASP A 743 17.29 34.89 -10.02
N LEU A 744 16.07 34.68 -10.57
CA LEU A 744 14.95 34.11 -9.82
C LEU A 744 14.99 32.58 -9.84
N CYS A 745 14.68 32.00 -8.66
CA CYS A 745 14.55 30.55 -8.44
C CYS A 745 13.25 30.26 -7.70
N CYS A 746 12.55 29.14 -8.01
CA CYS A 746 11.36 28.72 -7.29
C CYS A 746 11.61 28.34 -5.82
N GLY A 747 12.86 28.31 -5.37
CA GLY A 747 13.26 27.96 -4.01
C GLY A 747 13.41 26.44 -3.75
N LYS A 748 12.98 25.56 -4.64
CA LYS A 748 13.04 24.09 -4.44
C LYS A 748 14.48 23.58 -4.24
N ALA A 749 15.46 24.13 -4.93
CA ALA A 749 16.87 23.76 -4.77
C ALA A 749 17.42 24.08 -3.37
N TYR A 750 16.85 25.07 -2.71
CA TYR A 750 17.27 25.57 -1.40
C TYR A 750 16.30 25.17 -0.27
N GLU A 751 15.41 24.22 -0.49
CA GLU A 751 14.32 23.81 0.41
C GLU A 751 14.78 23.44 1.83
N ASN A 752 16.01 22.99 1.97
CA ASN A 752 16.59 22.65 3.29
C ASN A 752 17.14 23.87 4.05
N PHE A 753 17.20 25.07 3.48
CA PHE A 753 17.82 26.27 4.08
C PHE A 753 16.74 27.30 4.42
N GLN A 754 16.32 27.38 5.70
CA GLN A 754 15.21 28.25 6.10
C GLN A 754 15.50 29.72 5.78
N ASP A 755 16.67 30.24 6.15
CA ASP A 755 17.05 31.63 5.93
C ASP A 755 17.05 32.04 4.43
N ILE A 756 17.31 31.06 3.54
CA ILE A 756 17.26 31.27 2.10
C ILE A 756 15.82 31.25 1.62
N GLN A 757 14.99 30.34 2.17
CA GLN A 757 13.57 30.25 1.81
C GLN A 757 12.86 31.57 2.07
N ASP A 758 13.03 32.16 3.26
CA ASP A 758 12.38 33.43 3.64
C ASP A 758 12.76 34.58 2.70
N LYS A 759 14.06 34.69 2.39
CA LYS A 759 14.56 35.69 1.42
C LYS A 759 14.04 35.43 0.02
N ASN A 760 13.95 34.16 -0.40
CA ASN A 760 13.46 33.79 -1.71
C ASN A 760 11.96 34.08 -1.87
N ILE A 761 11.17 33.81 -0.85
CA ILE A 761 9.73 34.14 -0.84
C ILE A 761 9.53 35.64 -1.01
N GLN A 762 10.27 36.47 -0.26
CA GLN A 762 10.20 37.92 -0.39
C GLN A 762 10.58 38.36 -1.82
N LYS A 763 11.72 37.91 -2.32
CA LYS A 763 12.20 38.25 -3.66
C LYS A 763 11.20 37.91 -4.78
N ILE A 764 10.56 36.74 -4.66
CA ILE A 764 9.52 36.29 -5.58
C ILE A 764 8.25 37.14 -5.44
N ASN A 765 7.82 37.49 -4.22
CA ASN A 765 6.67 38.37 -4.00
C ASN A 765 6.88 39.74 -4.64
N ASP A 766 8.08 40.32 -4.50
CA ASP A 766 8.44 41.60 -5.11
C ASP A 766 8.36 41.53 -6.65
N PHE A 767 8.74 40.42 -7.25
CA PHE A 767 8.60 40.21 -8.69
C PHE A 767 7.12 40.02 -9.07
N LEU A 768 6.39 39.16 -8.37
CA LEU A 768 5.00 38.80 -8.70
C LEU A 768 4.03 39.96 -8.54
N SER A 769 4.28 40.89 -7.60
CA SER A 769 3.44 42.09 -7.39
C SER A 769 3.41 43.06 -8.57
N ASN A 770 4.36 42.93 -9.51
CA ASN A 770 4.47 43.79 -10.72
C ASN A 770 4.04 43.05 -11.99
N ILE A 771 3.35 41.92 -11.88
CA ILE A 771 2.96 41.06 -13.01
C ILE A 771 1.45 40.97 -13.12
N ASP A 772 0.90 41.35 -14.28
CA ASP A 772 -0.53 41.25 -14.61
C ASP A 772 -0.84 40.10 -15.58
N SER A 773 0.14 39.27 -15.93
CA SER A 773 -0.01 38.15 -16.88
C SER A 773 0.11 36.81 -16.16
N PRO A 774 -0.56 35.73 -16.63
CA PRO A 774 -0.41 34.40 -16.10
C PRO A 774 1.06 33.95 -16.06
N ILE A 775 1.47 33.27 -15.01
CA ILE A 775 2.83 32.78 -14.82
C ILE A 775 2.87 31.30 -15.05
N VAL A 776 3.79 30.82 -15.85
CA VAL A 776 3.95 29.38 -16.21
C VAL A 776 5.32 28.87 -15.84
N LEU A 777 5.36 27.72 -15.19
CA LEU A 777 6.61 26.99 -14.88
C LEU A 777 6.69 25.69 -15.66
N ASP A 778 7.89 25.38 -16.11
CA ASP A 778 8.22 24.26 -17.00
C ASP A 778 8.68 22.98 -16.27
N HIS A 779 8.47 22.90 -14.96
CA HIS A 779 8.89 21.77 -14.15
C HIS A 779 7.96 21.60 -12.95
N SER A 780 7.14 20.58 -12.93
CA SER A 780 6.06 20.43 -11.93
C SER A 780 6.51 20.48 -10.47
N ALA A 781 7.76 20.11 -10.14
CA ALA A 781 8.27 20.27 -8.76
C ALA A 781 8.50 21.74 -8.39
N CYS A 782 8.87 22.60 -9.38
CA CYS A 782 8.97 24.05 -9.23
C CYS A 782 7.58 24.66 -9.15
N SER A 783 6.65 24.20 -10.01
CA SER A 783 5.25 24.62 -10.00
C SER A 783 4.61 24.38 -8.64
N ALA A 784 4.75 23.17 -8.10
CA ALA A 784 4.19 22.82 -6.80
C ALA A 784 4.75 23.67 -5.66
N LYS A 785 6.05 23.99 -5.69
CA LYS A 785 6.68 24.86 -4.69
C LYS A 785 6.18 26.30 -4.79
N LEU A 786 6.18 26.86 -6.00
CA LEU A 786 5.81 28.27 -6.21
C LEU A 786 4.31 28.49 -5.93
N ILE A 787 3.44 27.61 -6.39
CA ILE A 787 2.00 27.67 -6.10
C ILE A 787 1.73 27.58 -4.60
N SER A 788 2.43 26.67 -3.88
CA SER A 788 2.27 26.53 -2.43
C SER A 788 2.71 27.78 -1.65
N ASP A 789 3.82 28.42 -2.07
CA ASP A 789 4.37 29.59 -1.37
C ASP A 789 3.64 30.88 -1.74
N HIS A 790 2.99 30.96 -2.90
CA HIS A 790 2.43 32.17 -3.50
C HIS A 790 1.02 31.95 -4.07
N SER A 791 0.15 31.29 -3.33
CA SER A 791 -1.20 30.86 -3.76
C SER A 791 -2.15 31.98 -4.21
N LYS A 792 -1.87 33.22 -3.86
CA LYS A 792 -2.67 34.40 -4.26
C LYS A 792 -2.46 34.86 -5.73
N TYR A 793 -1.43 34.33 -6.39
CA TYR A 793 -1.12 34.73 -7.77
C TYR A 793 -1.57 33.62 -8.76
N GLU A 794 -1.79 34.04 -10.01
CA GLU A 794 -2.21 33.15 -11.09
C GLU A 794 -0.99 32.40 -11.68
N ILE A 795 -0.66 31.29 -11.09
CA ILE A 795 0.51 30.47 -11.40
C ILE A 795 0.06 29.09 -11.90
N TYR A 796 0.58 28.68 -13.05
CA TYR A 796 0.25 27.42 -13.70
C TYR A 796 1.47 26.52 -13.89
N ASP A 797 1.25 25.21 -13.79
CA ASP A 797 2.17 24.23 -14.38
C ASP A 797 2.07 24.28 -15.91
N LEU A 798 3.18 24.07 -16.61
CA LEU A 798 3.18 24.12 -18.07
C LEU A 798 2.15 23.18 -18.68
N SER A 799 2.00 21.95 -18.17
CA SER A 799 1.03 20.98 -18.69
C SER A 799 -0.42 21.46 -18.56
N GLU A 800 -0.74 22.15 -17.47
CA GLU A 800 -2.06 22.74 -17.25
C GLU A 800 -2.30 23.93 -18.19
N TYR A 801 -1.31 24.81 -18.31
CA TYR A 801 -1.39 25.98 -19.20
C TYR A 801 -1.55 25.54 -20.67
N LEU A 802 -0.81 24.52 -21.09
CA LEU A 802 -0.95 23.95 -22.43
C LEU A 802 -2.37 23.47 -22.71
N LEU A 803 -2.97 22.74 -21.77
CA LEU A 803 -4.34 22.21 -21.96
C LEU A 803 -5.40 23.34 -21.97
N LYS A 804 -5.28 24.32 -21.06
CA LYS A 804 -6.30 25.36 -20.88
C LYS A 804 -6.23 26.50 -21.89
N PHE A 805 -5.03 26.94 -22.26
CA PHE A 805 -4.84 28.19 -23.00
C PHE A 805 -4.16 28.06 -24.37
N ILE A 806 -3.38 26.97 -24.58
CA ILE A 806 -2.65 26.76 -25.85
C ILE A 806 -3.44 25.81 -26.74
N ALA A 807 -3.74 24.57 -26.28
CA ALA A 807 -4.37 23.56 -27.13
C ALA A 807 -5.70 24.00 -27.77
N PRO A 808 -6.59 24.77 -27.10
CA PRO A 808 -7.81 25.26 -27.74
C PRO A 808 -7.62 26.23 -28.91
N LYS A 809 -6.42 26.81 -29.06
CA LYS A 809 -6.05 27.74 -30.14
C LYS A 809 -5.28 27.09 -31.29
N LEU A 810 -5.12 25.76 -31.24
CA LEU A 810 -4.34 25.00 -32.20
C LEU A 810 -5.22 24.02 -32.98
N ARG A 811 -4.91 23.80 -34.24
CA ARG A 811 -5.35 22.59 -34.94
C ARG A 811 -4.45 21.45 -34.56
N ILE A 812 -5.03 20.36 -34.08
CA ILE A 812 -4.28 19.18 -33.62
C ILE A 812 -4.47 18.04 -34.61
N ASP A 813 -3.39 17.67 -35.27
CA ASP A 813 -3.33 16.52 -36.16
C ASP A 813 -2.68 15.34 -35.38
N LYS A 814 -3.51 14.41 -34.92
CA LYS A 814 -3.10 13.34 -34.02
C LYS A 814 -2.10 12.39 -34.65
N ILE A 815 -1.07 12.03 -33.90
CA ILE A 815 -0.14 10.96 -34.32
C ILE A 815 -0.79 9.58 -34.19
N ASN A 816 -0.34 8.61 -35.04
CA ASN A 816 -0.87 7.24 -35.06
C ASN A 816 0.09 6.26 -34.35
N GLU A 817 0.45 6.56 -33.09
CA GLU A 817 1.31 5.66 -32.31
C GLU A 817 0.87 5.59 -30.82
N ASN A 818 1.22 4.46 -30.18
CA ASN A 818 1.06 4.32 -28.75
C ASN A 818 2.16 5.12 -28.03
N VAL A 819 1.77 5.85 -26.98
CA VAL A 819 2.70 6.66 -26.20
C VAL A 819 2.70 6.23 -24.74
N GLY A 820 3.89 6.25 -24.12
CA GLY A 820 4.02 6.12 -22.68
C GLY A 820 3.73 7.44 -21.98
N LEU A 821 3.04 7.40 -20.84
CA LEU A 821 2.79 8.58 -20.02
C LEU A 821 3.19 8.33 -18.58
N TYR A 822 4.02 9.21 -18.03
CA TYR A 822 4.41 9.19 -16.63
C TYR A 822 3.97 10.46 -15.91
N ILE A 823 3.05 10.30 -14.95
CA ILE A 823 2.58 11.40 -14.11
C ILE A 823 3.44 11.44 -12.84
N MET A 824 4.29 12.45 -12.74
CA MET A 824 5.24 12.56 -11.63
C MET A 824 4.57 12.93 -10.30
N CYS A 825 5.26 12.68 -9.20
CA CYS A 825 4.75 12.88 -7.84
C CYS A 825 4.30 14.33 -7.56
N ALA A 826 4.99 15.35 -8.07
CA ALA A 826 4.59 16.74 -7.88
C ALA A 826 3.36 17.13 -8.71
N ALA A 827 3.22 16.63 -9.94
CA ALA A 827 2.03 16.84 -10.76
C ALA A 827 0.79 16.17 -10.11
N ARG A 828 0.97 15.00 -9.51
CA ARG A 828 -0.08 14.34 -8.70
C ARG A 828 -0.49 15.16 -7.49
N LYS A 829 0.46 15.81 -6.80
CA LYS A 829 0.17 16.73 -5.68
C LYS A 829 -0.64 17.94 -6.11
N LEU A 830 -0.42 18.43 -7.33
CA LEU A 830 -1.16 19.54 -7.92
C LEU A 830 -2.53 19.11 -8.49
N GLY A 831 -2.90 17.84 -8.44
CA GLY A 831 -4.16 17.34 -9.01
C GLY A 831 -4.20 17.31 -10.55
N LEU A 832 -3.06 17.35 -11.23
CA LEU A 832 -2.96 17.50 -12.68
C LEU A 832 -3.10 16.18 -13.47
N ASN A 833 -3.42 15.07 -12.81
CA ASN A 833 -3.48 13.75 -13.43
C ASN A 833 -4.36 13.75 -14.68
N GLU A 834 -5.62 14.16 -14.53
CA GLU A 834 -6.59 14.19 -15.63
C GLU A 834 -6.20 15.16 -16.74
N ASN A 835 -5.62 16.29 -16.38
CA ASN A 835 -5.18 17.30 -17.36
C ASN A 835 -4.07 16.74 -18.26
N ILE A 836 -3.08 16.07 -17.67
CA ILE A 836 -1.96 15.47 -18.40
C ILE A 836 -2.45 14.30 -19.29
N ILE A 837 -3.37 13.47 -18.77
CA ILE A 837 -3.98 12.37 -19.54
C ILE A 837 -4.81 12.93 -20.71
N LYS A 838 -5.63 13.94 -20.49
CA LYS A 838 -6.42 14.61 -21.54
C LYS A 838 -5.52 15.19 -22.61
N LEU A 839 -4.45 15.88 -22.22
CA LEU A 839 -3.48 16.48 -23.15
C LEU A 839 -2.82 15.40 -24.02
N ALA A 840 -2.39 14.26 -23.44
CA ALA A 840 -1.84 13.15 -24.21
C ALA A 840 -2.86 12.55 -25.18
N LYS A 841 -4.11 12.33 -24.75
CA LYS A 841 -5.20 11.81 -25.60
C LYS A 841 -5.61 12.74 -26.74
N LEU A 842 -5.43 14.05 -26.56
CA LEU A 842 -5.66 15.02 -27.64
C LEU A 842 -4.64 14.84 -28.78
N CYS A 843 -3.44 14.37 -28.47
CA CYS A 843 -2.32 14.32 -29.40
C CYS A 843 -2.15 12.97 -30.13
N THR A 844 -2.80 11.88 -29.69
CA THR A 844 -2.63 10.57 -30.33
C THR A 844 -3.94 9.84 -30.59
N ASN A 845 -4.01 9.09 -31.71
CA ASN A 845 -5.03 8.09 -31.98
C ASN A 845 -4.67 6.72 -31.35
N GLY A 846 -3.41 6.54 -30.96
CA GLY A 846 -2.94 5.34 -30.30
C GLY A 846 -3.33 5.28 -28.80
N LYS A 847 -2.91 4.24 -28.13
CA LYS A 847 -3.14 4.08 -26.70
C LYS A 847 -2.17 4.96 -25.89
N VAL A 848 -2.69 5.63 -24.86
CA VAL A 848 -1.90 6.28 -23.81
C VAL A 848 -1.68 5.25 -22.69
N LEU A 849 -0.45 4.77 -22.55
CA LEU A 849 -0.09 3.71 -21.61
C LEU A 849 0.53 4.29 -20.35
N ILE A 850 -0.03 3.97 -19.20
CA ILE A 850 0.38 4.47 -17.88
C ILE A 850 0.69 3.30 -16.96
N ASP A 851 1.88 3.31 -16.34
CA ASP A 851 2.18 2.40 -15.24
C ASP A 851 1.59 2.95 -13.93
N ASN A 852 0.61 2.25 -13.40
CA ASN A 852 -0.11 2.64 -12.18
C ASN A 852 0.64 2.27 -10.88
N ASP A 853 1.80 1.64 -10.95
CA ASP A 853 2.59 1.25 -9.78
C ASP A 853 3.73 2.23 -9.47
N THR A 854 4.26 2.93 -10.47
CA THR A 854 5.40 3.83 -10.29
C THR A 854 4.94 5.28 -10.09
N TYR A 855 4.66 5.67 -8.86
CA TYR A 855 4.25 7.05 -8.53
C TYR A 855 5.44 8.01 -8.35
N CYS A 856 6.64 7.50 -8.10
CA CYS A 856 7.86 8.29 -8.01
C CYS A 856 8.99 7.55 -8.73
N CYS A 857 9.67 8.24 -9.66
CA CYS A 857 10.82 7.70 -10.37
C CYS A 857 12.07 7.49 -9.50
N GLY A 858 12.05 7.97 -8.25
CA GLY A 858 13.18 7.83 -7.33
C GLY A 858 14.41 8.67 -7.67
N PHE A 859 14.37 9.53 -8.69
CA PHE A 859 15.51 10.37 -9.05
C PHE A 859 15.82 11.42 -7.98
N ALA A 860 14.78 12.02 -7.38
CA ALA A 860 14.90 12.91 -6.22
C ALA A 860 15.85 14.13 -6.45
N GLY A 861 15.66 14.85 -7.57
CA GLY A 861 16.47 16.02 -7.92
C GLY A 861 17.94 15.66 -8.14
N TYR A 862 18.87 16.37 -7.51
CA TYR A 862 20.32 16.12 -7.66
C TYR A 862 20.77 14.73 -7.14
N LYS A 863 20.02 14.13 -6.20
CA LYS A 863 20.38 12.81 -5.64
C LYS A 863 20.50 11.73 -6.71
N GLY A 864 19.69 11.77 -7.76
CA GLY A 864 19.72 10.79 -8.82
C GLY A 864 21.03 10.75 -9.62
N PHE A 865 21.78 11.86 -9.65
CA PHE A 865 23.10 11.88 -10.28
C PHE A 865 24.19 11.24 -9.41
N PHE A 866 24.07 11.28 -8.07
CA PHE A 866 25.07 10.77 -7.12
C PHE A 866 24.69 9.42 -6.53
N LYS A 867 23.40 9.13 -6.33
CA LYS A 867 22.84 7.93 -5.72
C LYS A 867 21.77 7.28 -6.61
N PRO A 868 22.16 6.69 -7.75
CA PRO A 868 21.21 6.15 -8.74
C PRO A 868 20.42 4.94 -8.25
N GLN A 869 20.86 4.26 -7.18
CA GLN A 869 20.22 3.03 -6.66
C GLN A 869 18.74 3.24 -6.34
N LEU A 870 18.38 4.42 -5.82
CA LEU A 870 16.98 4.72 -5.53
C LEU A 870 16.14 4.82 -6.81
N ASN A 871 16.67 5.44 -7.87
CA ASN A 871 16.02 5.52 -9.18
C ASN A 871 15.95 4.13 -9.85
N ILE A 872 17.07 3.39 -9.88
CA ILE A 872 17.14 2.03 -10.41
C ILE A 872 16.09 1.14 -9.74
N ASN A 873 15.97 1.24 -8.42
CA ASN A 873 15.02 0.46 -7.65
C ASN A 873 13.56 0.86 -7.97
N ALA A 874 13.26 2.15 -7.91
CA ALA A 874 11.92 2.68 -8.13
C ALA A 874 11.38 2.36 -9.54
N THR A 875 12.27 2.27 -10.55
CA THR A 875 11.90 2.07 -11.94
C THR A 875 11.95 0.61 -12.41
N LYS A 876 12.25 -0.36 -11.53
CA LYS A 876 12.26 -1.80 -11.89
C LYS A 876 10.95 -2.29 -12.49
N GLY A 877 9.83 -1.95 -11.85
CA GLY A 877 8.48 -2.28 -12.31
C GLY A 877 8.16 -1.58 -13.62
N PHE A 878 8.42 -0.29 -13.67
CA PHE A 878 8.25 0.57 -14.82
C PHE A 878 8.97 0.03 -16.08
N LYS A 879 10.24 -0.34 -15.94
CA LYS A 879 11.01 -0.99 -17.00
C LYS A 879 10.32 -2.26 -17.51
N LYS A 880 9.87 -3.13 -16.60
CA LYS A 880 9.17 -4.39 -16.95
C LYS A 880 7.83 -4.14 -17.64
N PHE A 881 7.10 -3.12 -17.21
CA PHE A 881 5.82 -2.73 -17.82
C PHE A 881 6.05 -2.30 -19.27
N TYR A 882 6.92 -1.33 -19.50
CA TYR A 882 7.13 -0.80 -20.85
C TYR A 882 7.88 -1.74 -21.78
N ALA A 883 8.69 -2.66 -21.28
CA ALA A 883 9.32 -3.72 -22.10
C ALA A 883 8.31 -4.67 -22.78
N LYS A 884 7.07 -4.72 -22.26
CA LYS A 884 5.97 -5.51 -22.84
C LYS A 884 5.08 -4.71 -23.80
N THR A 885 5.39 -3.45 -24.01
CA THR A 885 4.59 -2.53 -24.84
C THR A 885 5.35 -2.15 -26.10
N ASN A 886 4.62 -1.74 -27.15
CA ASN A 886 5.21 -1.29 -28.41
C ASN A 886 5.37 0.24 -28.47
N ILE A 887 5.64 0.90 -27.32
CA ILE A 887 5.90 2.34 -27.33
C ILE A 887 7.33 2.62 -27.83
N LYS A 888 7.47 3.68 -28.60
CA LYS A 888 8.78 4.19 -29.06
C LYS A 888 9.27 5.33 -28.18
N ARG A 889 8.37 6.04 -27.51
CA ARG A 889 8.66 7.21 -26.68
C ARG A 889 7.63 7.40 -25.58
N GLY A 890 8.01 8.14 -24.56
CA GLY A 890 7.16 8.48 -23.43
C GLY A 890 7.25 9.96 -23.06
N PHE A 891 6.26 10.40 -22.29
CA PHE A 891 6.12 11.80 -21.89
C PHE A 891 5.92 11.96 -20.39
N SER A 892 6.42 13.10 -19.86
CA SER A 892 6.36 13.45 -18.45
C SER A 892 6.25 14.98 -18.30
N THR A 893 6.51 15.51 -17.10
CA THR A 893 6.49 16.96 -16.80
C THR A 893 7.68 17.37 -15.96
N SER A 894 8.82 16.64 -16.06
CA SER A 894 10.00 16.91 -15.24
C SER A 894 11.28 16.34 -15.85
N SER A 895 12.23 17.22 -16.16
CA SER A 895 13.51 16.86 -16.78
C SER A 895 14.29 15.79 -16.01
N THR A 896 14.29 15.82 -14.67
CA THR A 896 14.99 14.80 -13.87
C THR A 896 14.31 13.43 -13.90
N CYS A 897 12.97 13.39 -13.98
CA CYS A 897 12.24 12.15 -14.18
C CYS A 897 12.51 11.60 -15.59
N GLU A 898 12.49 12.45 -16.61
CA GLU A 898 12.76 12.11 -18.00
C GLU A 898 14.12 11.41 -18.15
N ILE A 899 15.18 11.93 -17.53
CA ILE A 899 16.50 11.29 -17.49
C ILE A 899 16.41 9.90 -16.84
N GLY A 900 15.84 9.82 -15.67
CA GLY A 900 15.78 8.56 -14.90
C GLY A 900 14.91 7.48 -15.55
N LEU A 901 13.84 7.86 -16.24
CA LEU A 901 12.96 6.96 -16.96
C LEU A 901 13.59 6.49 -18.28
N SER A 902 14.27 7.40 -18.97
CA SER A 902 15.00 7.07 -20.20
C SER A 902 16.15 6.10 -19.92
N ASP A 903 16.94 6.33 -18.87
CA ASP A 903 17.98 5.41 -18.44
C ASP A 903 17.42 4.03 -18.06
N ALA A 904 16.26 3.99 -17.40
CA ALA A 904 15.64 2.74 -16.98
C ALA A 904 15.10 1.91 -18.13
N THR A 905 14.46 2.55 -19.12
CA THR A 905 13.72 1.87 -20.19
C THR A 905 14.48 1.76 -21.49
N GLY A 906 15.50 2.61 -21.73
CA GLY A 906 16.15 2.75 -23.03
C GLY A 906 15.31 3.50 -24.07
N ILE A 907 14.17 4.08 -23.67
CA ILE A 907 13.22 4.81 -24.52
C ILE A 907 13.35 6.31 -24.22
N SER A 908 13.20 7.17 -25.23
CA SER A 908 13.18 8.63 -25.05
C SER A 908 11.95 9.06 -24.23
N TRP A 909 12.17 9.69 -23.06
CA TRP A 909 11.14 10.33 -22.23
C TRP A 909 11.37 11.83 -22.24
N GLN A 910 10.38 12.60 -22.65
CA GLN A 910 10.47 14.06 -22.78
C GLN A 910 9.25 14.75 -22.18
N HIS A 911 9.28 16.09 -22.07
CA HIS A 911 8.14 16.84 -21.57
C HIS A 911 6.94 16.68 -22.52
N ILE A 912 5.71 16.64 -21.98
CA ILE A 912 4.49 16.48 -22.80
C ILE A 912 4.28 17.62 -23.81
N ALA A 913 4.91 18.78 -23.61
CA ALA A 913 4.90 19.89 -24.54
C ALA A 913 5.47 19.52 -25.93
N TYR A 914 6.46 18.63 -25.99
CA TYR A 914 7.01 18.14 -27.25
C TYR A 914 5.97 17.40 -28.08
N LEU A 915 5.14 16.58 -27.42
CA LEU A 915 4.06 15.87 -28.11
C LEU A 915 3.02 16.84 -28.68
N LEU A 916 2.62 17.85 -27.91
CA LEU A 916 1.67 18.83 -28.38
C LEU A 916 2.23 19.67 -29.54
N ASP A 917 3.50 20.09 -29.47
CA ASP A 917 4.13 20.87 -30.52
C ASP A 917 4.24 20.12 -31.84
N GLU A 918 4.60 18.83 -31.76
CA GLU A 918 4.71 17.94 -32.92
C GLU A 918 3.37 17.74 -33.65
N CYS A 919 2.29 17.55 -32.90
CA CYS A 919 0.97 17.22 -33.47
C CYS A 919 0.09 18.46 -33.73
N SER A 920 0.61 19.67 -33.57
CA SER A 920 -0.19 20.88 -33.70
C SER A 920 0.31 21.85 -34.77
N GLU A 921 -0.63 22.52 -35.41
CA GLU A 921 -0.41 23.60 -36.35
C GLU A 921 -1.20 24.85 -35.93
N LYS A 922 -0.84 26.00 -36.52
CA LYS A 922 -1.61 27.23 -36.35
C LYS A 922 -3.01 27.00 -36.93
N GLN A 923 -4.04 27.34 -36.15
CA GLN A 923 -5.41 27.34 -36.66
C GLN A 923 -5.53 28.51 -37.67
N PHE A 924 -5.80 28.22 -38.93
CA PHE A 924 -6.13 29.27 -39.90
C PHE A 924 -7.58 29.70 -39.62
N ASN A 925 -7.76 30.97 -39.28
CA ASN A 925 -9.07 31.61 -39.27
C ASN A 925 -9.50 31.93 -40.67
#